data_13519dbf99144c916e5f80559e127b8b
#
_entry.id   13519dbf99144c916e5f80559e127b8b
#
_cell.length_a   1.000
_cell.length_b   1.000
_cell.length_c   1.000
_cell.angle_alpha   90.00
_cell.angle_beta   90.00
_cell.angle_gamma   90.00
#
_symmetry.space_group_name_H-M   'P 1'
#
loop_
_entity.id
_entity.type
_entity.pdbx_description
1 polymer ?
#
loop_
_entity_poly.entity_id
_entity_poly.type
_entity_poly.pdbx_seq_one_letter_code
_entity_poly.pdbx_strand_id
1 'polypeptide(L)'
;MDASEGEEVFLSLEDDEPAIALPDSKKKQTPISVDTPTPLEADVVDTTVISDAAGTFSVSWPILGMDCPDCASKATRAMNQMKQVTNSTVSVTSGEVKVNVDLEIGPLFEISSVLRSLGHAPDVEHHELVGVKASAIALRNDVPVQRLDRVIRRQPGVLDVEISDDDRILVQLVVTNNQDLVEARKRGLEDVLGQVPELAEAKSNRLRPDQWRLIGGGVALPVLILIMLAELFGYHGVLIPLLAIPGIAIGGIQMFRAAYGSLRSLQMGFQVLTSLAVIGACILSMWEEALIVTILVAFTIHLEGDALIKAREAMQGGLDRLPRTARKVYHHAPISFDTMTPISLAPVGLTPSLMGTTGPVAAPHQVPTSDVIPIDLIHPGDHIEIRSGELIPADARILEGSGTLNKAPLTGESVPVDVKVGDTIEAGLILAQGPVVCEVVAVGEDTRLSGLIDAVHTFREVPPRLHSGIEKFTAIWVPFVLFGAFVVWYFAFPDDWKIILLLWVVSCPCALLLATPVPHAAALSNAAQRGAVVRGGDALERMAHVNHILLDKTGTLTSGKPKIGEIVLGKGRRRLSALQIMMGLESRSNHPYALSVLEYGENEGVKAATVKELADIEAGVSGQHGAAEVAIIRPDKAEAMGVTVEDRLLDAYEAAKAEGHGASLLVKDGVGIALASFVHDDTRDGSEELIAAMKKRNINIEILSGDSQQAVSEFARSVGLPESAAHGGLSPEEKVSWVQARSSSHVTMMVGDGFNDAAALAVADVGVAIGTGEAVNLEAADVLIPGDDPRLLTEMVDLARQAQRTLMQNLFFSVFITVTLVFAVVQQWYDQLWVGVLIHELSVVIVILNGARLAQNGQSFKLMKQSLGAMVIDTKEAFSTFRARYFPVRA
;
A
#
# COMPACT_ATOMS: atom_id res chain seq x y z
N MET A 1 17.21 -45.72 55.60
CA MET A 1 18.07 -44.76 56.28
C MET A 1 17.98 -43.46 55.53
N ASP A 2 17.16 -42.68 56.03
CA ASP A 2 17.08 -41.29 56.39
C ASP A 2 17.18 -40.36 55.12
N ALA A 3 16.12 -39.76 54.68
CA ALA A 3 15.24 -38.71 55.28
C ALA A 3 15.99 -37.40 55.55
N SER A 4 15.66 -36.35 54.81
CA SER A 4 15.41 -34.99 55.27
C SER A 4 15.18 -34.09 54.02
N GLU A 5 13.97 -33.69 53.72
CA GLU A 5 13.39 -32.38 54.07
C GLU A 5 14.35 -31.20 53.80
N GLY A 6 13.94 -30.33 52.89
CA GLY A 6 14.60 -29.06 52.61
C GLY A 6 13.59 -28.11 51.91
N GLU A 7 13.13 -27.18 52.68
CA GLU A 7 12.14 -26.15 52.48
C GLU A 7 12.29 -25.29 51.20
N GLU A 8 11.17 -24.99 50.62
CA GLU A 8 10.96 -23.89 49.70
C GLU A 8 11.21 -22.55 50.41
N VAL A 9 12.11 -21.77 49.92
CA VAL A 9 12.25 -20.35 50.30
C VAL A 9 11.81 -19.48 49.12
N PHE A 10 10.61 -18.94 49.26
CA PHE A 10 10.14 -17.79 48.50
C PHE A 10 10.94 -16.58 48.94
N LEU A 11 11.71 -16.00 48.00
CA LEU A 11 12.29 -14.66 48.16
C LEU A 11 11.50 -13.65 47.33
N SER A 12 10.68 -12.89 48.05
CA SER A 12 10.18 -11.59 47.60
C SER A 12 11.32 -10.60 47.57
N LEU A 13 11.56 -10.03 46.40
CA LEU A 13 12.41 -8.86 46.25
C LEU A 13 11.51 -7.63 46.31
N GLU A 14 11.50 -6.99 47.45
CA GLU A 14 11.07 -5.60 47.63
C GLU A 14 12.22 -4.66 47.24
N ASP A 15 11.84 -3.54 46.65
CA ASP A 15 12.66 -2.44 46.19
C ASP A 15 13.49 -1.81 47.30
N ASP A 16 14.78 -1.64 47.09
CA ASP A 16 15.62 -0.64 47.81
C ASP A 16 16.67 -0.08 46.82
N GLU A 17 16.38 1.07 46.22
CA GLU A 17 17.38 1.90 45.57
C GLU A 17 18.21 2.68 46.60
N PRO A 18 19.54 2.61 46.60
CA PRO A 18 20.33 3.58 47.35
C PRO A 18 20.56 4.83 46.52
N ALA A 19 20.08 5.96 47.01
CA ALA A 19 20.38 7.30 46.52
C ALA A 19 21.88 7.57 46.55
N ILE A 20 22.50 7.70 45.38
CA ILE A 20 23.88 8.19 45.23
C ILE A 20 23.82 9.71 45.13
N ALA A 21 24.30 10.37 46.18
CA ALA A 21 24.51 11.81 46.22
C ALA A 21 25.64 12.22 45.25
N LEU A 22 25.31 13.12 44.31
CA LEU A 22 26.25 13.81 43.45
C LEU A 22 26.93 14.96 44.20
N PRO A 23 28.23 15.14 44.12
CA PRO A 23 28.91 16.26 44.76
C PRO A 23 28.71 17.56 43.99
N ASP A 24 28.35 18.59 44.70
CA ASP A 24 28.31 20.00 44.27
C ASP A 24 29.69 20.44 43.77
N SER A 25 29.83 20.69 42.49
CA SER A 25 30.94 21.46 41.95
C SER A 25 30.45 22.69 41.20
N LYS A 26 30.28 23.77 41.97
CA LYS A 26 30.27 25.14 41.45
C LYS A 26 31.65 25.44 40.85
N LYS A 27 31.87 25.30 39.56
CA LYS A 27 32.88 26.02 38.80
C LYS A 27 32.20 26.92 37.82
N LYS A 28 32.36 28.23 38.08
CA LYS A 28 32.06 29.34 37.16
C LYS A 28 32.80 29.05 35.84
N GLN A 29 32.08 28.76 34.79
CA GLN A 29 32.59 28.91 33.43
C GLN A 29 32.11 30.23 32.88
N THR A 30 33.05 31.12 32.57
CA THR A 30 32.89 32.30 31.76
C THR A 30 32.33 31.93 30.39
N PRO A 31 31.30 32.61 29.90
CA PRO A 31 30.79 32.34 28.56
C PRO A 31 31.80 32.84 27.52
N ILE A 32 32.28 31.96 26.69
CA ILE A 32 32.96 32.31 25.44
C ILE A 32 31.86 32.86 24.53
N SER A 33 31.92 34.16 24.24
CA SER A 33 31.12 34.81 23.24
C SER A 33 31.49 34.24 21.87
N VAL A 34 30.68 33.30 21.36
CA VAL A 34 30.63 33.04 19.95
C VAL A 34 29.76 34.12 19.36
N ASP A 35 30.37 34.99 18.54
CA ASP A 35 29.64 35.93 17.71
C ASP A 35 28.62 35.20 16.85
N THR A 36 27.40 35.14 17.33
CA THR A 36 26.23 34.87 16.51
C THR A 36 26.08 36.05 15.57
N PRO A 37 26.01 35.85 14.25
CA PRO A 37 25.64 36.94 13.37
C PRO A 37 24.30 37.48 13.86
N THR A 38 24.27 38.75 14.16
CA THR A 38 23.06 39.53 14.49
C THR A 38 21.93 39.11 13.56
N PRO A 39 20.77 38.66 14.07
CA PRO A 39 19.60 38.51 13.23
C PRO A 39 19.36 39.88 12.62
N LEU A 40 19.44 39.98 11.30
CA LEU A 40 18.84 41.09 10.57
C LEU A 40 17.44 41.26 11.14
N GLU A 41 17.15 42.46 11.64
CA GLU A 41 15.84 42.86 12.16
C GLU A 41 14.80 42.27 11.20
N ALA A 42 14.11 41.25 11.67
CA ALA A 42 12.93 40.75 11.01
C ALA A 42 11.90 41.84 11.13
N ASP A 43 11.69 42.60 10.05
CA ASP A 43 10.48 43.41 9.92
C ASP A 43 9.34 42.52 10.34
N VAL A 44 8.70 42.86 11.45
CA VAL A 44 7.49 42.22 11.94
C VAL A 44 6.42 42.48 10.90
N VAL A 45 6.34 41.65 9.90
CA VAL A 45 5.16 41.56 9.05
C VAL A 45 4.08 41.01 9.97
N ASP A 46 3.07 41.79 10.18
CA ASP A 46 1.91 41.49 11.00
C ASP A 46 1.37 40.10 10.65
N THR A 47 1.47 39.19 11.62
CA THR A 47 1.30 37.75 11.42
C THR A 47 -0.16 37.32 11.66
N THR A 48 -1.12 38.14 11.31
CA THR A 48 -2.53 37.91 11.63
C THR A 48 -3.30 37.06 10.64
N VAL A 49 -2.66 36.38 9.71
CA VAL A 49 -3.32 35.35 8.89
C VAL A 49 -2.74 33.96 9.25
N ILE A 50 -2.87 33.59 10.50
CA ILE A 50 -2.77 32.19 10.92
C ILE A 50 -4.19 31.64 10.81
N SER A 51 -4.37 30.62 9.95
CA SER A 51 -5.65 29.96 9.82
C SER A 51 -6.10 29.35 11.15
N ASP A 52 -7.40 29.33 11.39
CA ASP A 52 -8.07 28.73 12.55
C ASP A 52 -7.90 27.18 12.65
N ALA A 53 -6.89 26.58 12.04
CA ALA A 53 -6.58 25.18 12.19
C ALA A 53 -5.86 24.94 13.51
N ALA A 54 -6.64 24.89 14.59
CA ALA A 54 -6.16 24.47 15.91
C ALA A 54 -6.16 22.95 15.99
N GLY A 55 -4.98 22.33 16.26
CA GLY A 55 -4.90 20.92 16.58
C GLY A 55 -3.71 20.17 15.99
N THR A 56 -3.57 18.93 16.45
CA THR A 56 -2.56 17.99 15.95
C THR A 56 -3.16 17.16 14.82
N PHE A 57 -2.54 17.20 13.65
CA PHE A 57 -2.98 16.49 12.47
C PHE A 57 -1.99 15.38 12.11
N SER A 58 -2.52 14.20 11.75
CA SER A 58 -1.73 13.13 11.14
C SER A 58 -1.78 13.30 9.62
N VAL A 59 -0.64 13.49 8.99
CA VAL A 59 -0.52 13.67 7.54
C VAL A 59 0.57 12.77 6.98
N SER A 60 0.36 12.29 5.75
CA SER A 60 1.35 11.51 5.02
C SER A 60 1.50 12.01 3.59
N TRP A 61 2.71 11.85 3.03
CA TRP A 61 2.97 12.13 1.62
C TRP A 61 4.16 11.32 1.11
N PRO A 62 4.17 10.95 -0.16
CA PRO A 62 5.30 10.28 -0.78
C PRO A 62 6.49 11.24 -0.95
N ILE A 63 7.71 10.68 -0.83
CA ILE A 63 8.96 11.43 -0.98
C ILE A 63 9.93 10.75 -1.93
N LEU A 64 10.60 11.57 -2.76
CA LEU A 64 11.64 11.12 -3.69
C LEU A 64 12.98 10.91 -2.98
N GLY A 65 13.75 9.96 -3.48
CA GLY A 65 15.14 9.76 -3.03
C GLY A 65 15.27 9.11 -1.65
N MET A 66 14.21 8.52 -1.11
CA MET A 66 14.26 7.74 0.13
C MET A 66 14.67 6.30 -0.18
N ASP A 67 15.93 6.14 -0.57
CA ASP A 67 16.44 4.91 -1.17
C ASP A 67 17.18 4.03 -0.15
N CYS A 68 17.41 4.55 1.05
CA CYS A 68 18.14 3.81 2.07
C CYS A 68 17.55 4.01 3.48
N PRO A 69 17.61 2.96 4.33
CA PRO A 69 17.14 3.03 5.72
C PRO A 69 17.87 4.06 6.57
N ASP A 70 19.16 4.29 6.30
CA ASP A 70 19.94 5.34 6.95
C ASP A 70 19.37 6.74 6.61
N CYS A 71 18.90 6.93 5.37
CA CYS A 71 18.22 8.14 4.96
C CYS A 71 16.90 8.32 5.72
N ALA A 72 16.11 7.25 5.85
CA ALA A 72 14.86 7.26 6.60
C ALA A 72 15.08 7.56 8.09
N SER A 73 16.07 6.91 8.70
CA SER A 73 16.44 7.18 10.10
C SER A 73 16.91 8.61 10.34
N LYS A 74 17.66 9.21 9.40
CA LYS A 74 18.08 10.60 9.45
C LYS A 74 16.91 11.56 9.30
N ALA A 75 16.03 11.28 8.35
CA ALA A 75 14.83 12.07 8.12
C ALA A 75 13.91 12.06 9.34
N THR A 76 13.63 10.87 9.90
CA THR A 76 12.80 10.70 11.11
C THR A 76 13.39 11.46 12.30
N ARG A 77 14.71 11.37 12.54
CA ARG A 77 15.34 12.12 13.65
C ARG A 77 15.28 13.62 13.42
N ALA A 78 15.54 14.09 12.20
CA ALA A 78 15.50 15.52 11.89
C ALA A 78 14.09 16.08 12.10
N MET A 79 13.06 15.36 11.69
CA MET A 79 11.66 15.77 11.92
C MET A 79 11.29 15.72 13.39
N ASN A 80 11.64 14.67 14.15
CA ASN A 80 11.33 14.56 15.58
C ASN A 80 12.06 15.59 16.45
N GLN A 81 13.05 16.30 15.91
CA GLN A 81 13.69 17.44 16.58
C GLN A 81 12.94 18.76 16.39
N MET A 82 11.96 18.81 15.49
CA MET A 82 11.15 19.99 15.22
C MET A 82 10.05 20.12 16.28
N LYS A 83 9.79 21.35 16.73
CA LYS A 83 8.83 21.62 17.82
C LYS A 83 7.39 21.28 17.45
N GLN A 84 7.03 21.43 16.17
CA GLN A 84 5.69 21.15 15.64
C GLN A 84 5.43 19.67 15.39
N VAL A 85 6.44 18.80 15.50
CA VAL A 85 6.31 17.38 15.24
C VAL A 85 6.25 16.62 16.56
N THR A 86 5.15 15.92 16.79
CA THR A 86 4.98 15.06 17.98
C THR A 86 5.51 13.66 17.73
N ASN A 87 5.31 13.14 16.55
CA ASN A 87 5.84 11.85 16.12
C ASN A 87 6.00 11.83 14.60
N SER A 88 7.03 11.16 14.11
CA SER A 88 7.20 10.95 12.67
C SER A 88 7.77 9.58 12.38
N THR A 89 7.35 9.02 11.26
CA THR A 89 7.88 7.78 10.71
C THR A 89 8.15 7.98 9.23
N VAL A 90 9.25 7.38 8.76
CA VAL A 90 9.61 7.38 7.34
C VAL A 90 9.78 5.93 6.91
N SER A 91 8.96 5.52 5.97
CA SER A 91 9.03 4.18 5.40
C SER A 91 9.90 4.18 4.14
N VAL A 92 10.98 3.41 4.15
CA VAL A 92 11.80 3.18 2.95
C VAL A 92 11.03 2.35 1.94
N THR A 93 10.23 1.41 2.42
CA THR A 93 9.50 0.47 1.57
C THR A 93 8.36 1.13 0.80
N SER A 94 7.56 1.99 1.45
CA SER A 94 6.50 2.76 0.77
C SER A 94 7.04 4.06 0.16
N GLY A 95 8.18 4.57 0.63
CA GLY A 95 8.69 5.89 0.22
C GLY A 95 7.86 7.04 0.77
N GLU A 96 7.16 6.83 1.90
CA GLU A 96 6.27 7.79 2.50
C GLU A 96 6.79 8.33 3.83
N VAL A 97 6.44 9.56 4.09
CA VAL A 97 6.59 10.21 5.39
C VAL A 97 5.21 10.29 6.04
N LYS A 98 5.10 9.81 7.27
CA LYS A 98 3.94 10.08 8.15
C LYS A 98 4.39 10.97 9.30
N VAL A 99 3.66 12.02 9.55
CA VAL A 99 3.99 13.00 10.58
C VAL A 99 2.74 13.42 11.33
N ASN A 100 2.81 13.38 12.65
CA ASN A 100 1.84 14.03 13.50
C ASN A 100 2.34 15.46 13.79
N VAL A 101 1.70 16.45 13.20
CA VAL A 101 2.11 17.84 13.22
C VAL A 101 1.10 18.72 13.94
N ASP A 102 1.60 19.61 14.77
CA ASP A 102 0.82 20.71 15.37
C ASP A 102 1.00 21.95 14.50
N LEU A 103 -0.05 22.30 13.74
CA LEU A 103 -0.03 23.43 12.82
C LEU A 103 -0.09 24.80 13.52
N GLU A 104 -0.42 24.86 14.82
CA GLU A 104 -0.31 26.09 15.61
C GLU A 104 1.15 26.49 15.85
N ILE A 105 2.04 25.49 15.95
CA ILE A 105 3.46 25.70 16.22
C ILE A 105 4.24 26.02 14.94
N GLY A 106 3.89 25.36 13.83
CA GLY A 106 4.60 25.61 12.57
C GLY A 106 3.98 24.94 11.34
N PRO A 107 4.22 25.49 10.13
CA PRO A 107 3.63 25.01 8.89
C PRO A 107 4.29 23.72 8.38
N LEU A 108 3.56 22.93 7.59
CA LEU A 108 4.07 21.71 6.92
C LEU A 108 5.27 21.98 5.99
N PHE A 109 5.32 23.16 5.39
CA PHE A 109 6.44 23.56 4.53
C PHE A 109 7.80 23.46 5.23
N GLU A 110 7.91 23.78 6.52
CA GLU A 110 9.18 23.66 7.25
C GLU A 110 9.66 22.23 7.30
N ILE A 111 8.76 21.26 7.52
CA ILE A 111 9.08 19.83 7.53
C ILE A 111 9.55 19.40 6.13
N SER A 112 8.80 19.78 5.09
CA SER A 112 9.20 19.55 3.71
C SER A 112 10.56 20.17 3.36
N SER A 113 10.87 21.38 3.88
CA SER A 113 12.15 22.06 3.69
C SER A 113 13.31 21.30 4.33
N VAL A 114 13.12 20.78 5.56
CA VAL A 114 14.12 19.94 6.24
C VAL A 114 14.39 18.68 5.44
N LEU A 115 13.35 17.99 4.96
CA LEU A 115 13.50 16.79 4.13
C LEU A 115 14.25 17.11 2.82
N ARG A 116 13.95 18.22 2.15
CA ARG A 116 14.69 18.68 0.96
C ARG A 116 16.15 18.98 1.24
N SER A 117 16.45 19.55 2.41
CA SER A 117 17.85 19.82 2.79
C SER A 117 18.67 18.53 2.95
N LEU A 118 17.99 17.42 3.26
CA LEU A 118 18.57 16.07 3.34
C LEU A 118 18.59 15.37 1.96
N GLY A 119 18.07 15.98 0.91
CA GLY A 119 18.03 15.43 -0.46
C GLY A 119 16.73 14.73 -0.83
N HIS A 120 15.68 14.84 0.00
CA HIS A 120 14.40 14.17 -0.17
C HIS A 120 13.28 15.19 -0.44
N ALA A 121 12.80 15.26 -1.68
CA ALA A 121 11.71 16.15 -2.05
C ALA A 121 10.36 15.43 -1.98
N PRO A 122 9.25 16.14 -1.67
CA PRO A 122 7.92 15.58 -1.81
C PRO A 122 7.65 15.11 -3.24
N ASP A 123 7.10 13.90 -3.39
CA ASP A 123 6.67 13.33 -4.67
C ASP A 123 5.17 13.54 -4.85
N VAL A 124 4.75 14.77 -4.74
CA VAL A 124 3.35 15.19 -4.85
C VAL A 124 3.19 16.04 -6.10
N GLU A 125 2.06 15.89 -6.78
CA GLU A 125 1.75 16.64 -7.98
C GLU A 125 1.73 18.15 -7.73
N HIS A 126 2.16 18.92 -8.75
CA HIS A 126 2.07 20.36 -8.71
C HIS A 126 0.72 20.79 -9.29
N HIS A 127 0.05 21.67 -8.59
CA HIS A 127 -1.19 22.27 -9.04
C HIS A 127 -0.98 23.75 -9.32
N GLU A 128 -1.50 24.25 -10.44
CA GLU A 128 -1.53 25.67 -10.77
C GLU A 128 -2.79 26.28 -10.15
N LEU A 129 -2.63 27.41 -9.47
CA LEU A 129 -3.75 28.22 -9.03
C LEU A 129 -4.33 28.98 -10.23
N VAL A 130 -5.46 28.50 -10.76
CA VAL A 130 -6.08 29.02 -11.97
C VAL A 130 -6.72 30.39 -11.73
N GLY A 131 -6.60 31.28 -12.72
CA GLY A 131 -7.23 32.59 -12.66
C GLY A 131 -6.57 33.61 -11.75
N VAL A 132 -5.40 33.27 -11.16
CA VAL A 132 -4.66 34.09 -10.20
C VAL A 132 -3.28 34.43 -10.74
N LYS A 133 -2.88 35.69 -10.63
CA LYS A 133 -1.52 36.13 -10.98
C LYS A 133 -0.75 36.48 -9.71
N ALA A 134 0.51 36.03 -9.62
CA ALA A 134 1.35 36.28 -8.46
C ALA A 134 1.52 37.78 -8.16
N SER A 135 1.67 38.60 -9.21
CA SER A 135 1.74 40.05 -9.09
C SER A 135 0.49 40.71 -8.47
N ALA A 136 -0.70 40.20 -8.85
CA ALA A 136 -1.97 40.72 -8.32
C ALA A 136 -2.17 40.33 -6.86
N ILE A 137 -1.81 39.11 -6.47
CA ILE A 137 -1.91 38.64 -5.08
C ILE A 137 -0.87 39.33 -4.21
N ALA A 138 0.34 39.53 -4.69
CA ALA A 138 1.39 40.26 -4.00
C ALA A 138 0.94 41.68 -3.67
N LEU A 139 0.31 42.38 -4.64
CA LEU A 139 -0.25 43.73 -4.42
C LEU A 139 -1.40 43.71 -3.40
N ARG A 140 -2.28 42.71 -3.44
CA ARG A 140 -3.38 42.58 -2.49
C ARG A 140 -2.89 42.41 -1.05
N ASN A 141 -1.86 41.58 -0.85
CA ASN A 141 -1.32 41.28 0.49
C ASN A 141 -0.24 42.24 0.94
N ASP A 142 -0.01 43.33 0.18
CA ASP A 142 1.02 44.38 0.46
C ASP A 142 2.43 43.78 0.65
N VAL A 143 2.76 42.74 -0.15
CA VAL A 143 4.06 42.08 -0.11
C VAL A 143 4.73 42.09 -1.49
N PRO A 144 6.06 42.18 -1.56
CA PRO A 144 6.75 42.01 -2.85
C PRO A 144 6.50 40.61 -3.45
N VAL A 145 6.38 40.49 -4.77
CA VAL A 145 6.17 39.20 -5.47
C VAL A 145 7.20 38.17 -5.04
N GLN A 146 8.44 38.57 -4.78
CA GLN A 146 9.53 37.70 -4.31
C GLN A 146 9.33 37.15 -2.89
N ARG A 147 8.41 37.70 -2.10
CA ARG A 147 8.06 37.24 -0.75
C ARG A 147 6.67 36.61 -0.66
N LEU A 148 5.91 36.61 -1.74
CA LEU A 148 4.56 36.03 -1.80
C LEU A 148 4.59 34.52 -1.49
N ASP A 149 5.65 33.83 -1.93
CA ASP A 149 5.86 32.41 -1.64
C ASP A 149 5.82 32.12 -0.14
N ARG A 150 6.34 33.02 0.71
CA ARG A 150 6.36 32.85 2.17
C ARG A 150 4.97 32.92 2.80
N VAL A 151 4.08 33.70 2.22
CA VAL A 151 2.69 33.84 2.70
C VAL A 151 1.89 32.58 2.38
N ILE A 152 2.02 32.07 1.13
CA ILE A 152 1.30 30.88 0.69
C ILE A 152 1.84 29.62 1.38
N ARG A 153 3.15 29.50 1.59
CA ARG A 153 3.79 28.37 2.29
C ARG A 153 3.36 28.17 3.73
N ARG A 154 2.84 29.22 4.38
CA ARG A 154 2.34 29.15 5.76
C ARG A 154 0.93 28.58 5.86
N GLN A 155 0.24 28.43 4.72
CA GLN A 155 -1.13 27.92 4.73
C GLN A 155 -1.17 26.41 5.07
N PRO A 156 -2.20 25.94 5.78
CA PRO A 156 -2.37 24.56 6.15
C PRO A 156 -2.32 23.63 4.93
N GLY A 157 -1.65 22.51 5.05
CA GLY A 157 -1.59 21.51 3.98
C GLY A 157 -0.70 21.86 2.79
N VAL A 158 0.02 22.98 2.80
CA VAL A 158 0.96 23.39 1.73
C VAL A 158 2.35 22.82 2.01
N LEU A 159 2.87 22.01 1.09
CA LEU A 159 4.21 21.41 1.15
C LEU A 159 5.27 22.25 0.43
N ASP A 160 4.92 22.88 -0.69
CA ASP A 160 5.78 23.81 -1.42
C ASP A 160 4.99 24.77 -2.31
N VAL A 161 5.67 25.88 -2.66
CA VAL A 161 5.15 26.90 -3.58
C VAL A 161 6.27 27.30 -4.54
N GLU A 162 5.95 27.36 -5.80
CA GLU A 162 6.82 27.86 -6.86
C GLU A 162 6.10 28.97 -7.63
N ILE A 163 6.74 30.14 -7.71
CA ILE A 163 6.25 31.23 -8.56
C ILE A 163 7.07 31.20 -9.85
N SER A 164 6.37 31.03 -10.96
CA SER A 164 6.99 30.97 -12.29
C SER A 164 7.29 32.37 -12.81
N ASP A 165 8.26 32.51 -13.73
CA ASP A 165 8.57 33.75 -14.41
C ASP A 165 7.39 34.30 -15.24
N ASP A 166 6.42 33.44 -15.59
CA ASP A 166 5.17 33.76 -16.28
C ASP A 166 4.06 34.28 -15.35
N ASP A 167 4.40 34.64 -14.09
CA ASP A 167 3.47 35.15 -13.07
C ASP A 167 2.43 34.12 -12.60
N ARG A 168 2.68 32.81 -12.81
CA ARG A 168 1.84 31.68 -12.34
C ARG A 168 2.31 31.21 -10.97
N ILE A 169 1.37 30.73 -10.17
CA ILE A 169 1.63 30.17 -8.84
C ILE A 169 1.37 28.67 -8.90
N LEU A 170 2.40 27.87 -8.64
CA LEU A 170 2.34 26.42 -8.54
C LEU A 170 2.45 26.04 -7.06
N VAL A 171 1.56 25.16 -6.59
CA VAL A 171 1.54 24.67 -5.21
C VAL A 171 1.62 23.14 -5.16
N GLN A 172 2.32 22.61 -4.17
CA GLN A 172 2.26 21.20 -3.79
C GLN A 172 1.45 21.10 -2.50
N LEU A 173 0.39 20.31 -2.53
CA LEU A 173 -0.54 20.17 -1.42
C LEU A 173 -0.47 18.74 -0.88
N VAL A 174 -0.56 18.60 0.45
CA VAL A 174 -0.71 17.27 1.04
C VAL A 174 -2.09 16.72 0.70
N VAL A 175 -2.14 15.48 0.24
CA VAL A 175 -3.40 14.77 0.07
C VAL A 175 -3.77 14.20 1.43
N THR A 176 -4.96 14.51 1.92
CA THR A 176 -5.45 14.07 3.23
C THR A 176 -6.96 14.01 3.22
N ASN A 177 -7.51 13.07 3.97
CA ASN A 177 -8.97 12.92 4.17
C ASN A 177 -9.46 13.66 5.39
N ASN A 178 -8.56 14.22 6.17
CA ASN A 178 -8.99 15.03 7.30
C ASN A 178 -9.73 16.27 6.78
N GLN A 179 -11.06 16.23 6.88
CA GLN A 179 -11.93 17.31 6.39
C GLN A 179 -11.60 18.65 7.06
N ASP A 180 -11.22 18.63 8.33
CA ASP A 180 -10.86 19.85 9.05
C ASP A 180 -9.60 20.49 8.44
N LEU A 181 -8.61 19.71 8.07
CA LEU A 181 -7.40 20.20 7.41
C LEU A 181 -7.68 20.70 5.98
N VAL A 182 -8.55 20.00 5.25
CA VAL A 182 -8.98 20.40 3.88
C VAL A 182 -9.72 21.73 3.93
N GLU A 183 -10.66 21.89 4.89
CA GLU A 183 -11.40 23.14 5.06
C GLU A 183 -10.49 24.28 5.53
N ALA A 184 -9.59 24.03 6.49
CA ALA A 184 -8.62 25.01 6.95
C ALA A 184 -7.71 25.48 5.81
N ARG A 185 -7.22 24.53 4.98
CA ARG A 185 -6.46 24.83 3.77
C ARG A 185 -7.23 25.69 2.78
N LYS A 186 -8.49 25.32 2.51
CA LYS A 186 -9.34 26.06 1.59
C LYS A 186 -9.55 27.49 2.07
N ARG A 187 -9.91 27.69 3.35
CA ARG A 187 -10.07 29.03 3.95
C ARG A 187 -8.78 29.83 3.92
N GLY A 188 -7.66 29.25 4.34
CA GLY A 188 -6.37 29.93 4.36
C GLY A 188 -5.90 30.36 2.96
N LEU A 189 -6.08 29.51 1.95
CA LEU A 189 -5.79 29.91 0.57
C LEU A 189 -6.78 30.96 0.04
N GLU A 190 -8.07 30.87 0.35
CA GLU A 190 -9.08 31.85 -0.02
C GLU A 190 -8.78 33.24 0.56
N ASP A 191 -8.37 33.31 1.82
CA ASP A 191 -7.98 34.57 2.49
C ASP A 191 -6.78 35.22 1.79
N VAL A 192 -5.77 34.45 1.41
CA VAL A 192 -4.58 34.96 0.71
C VAL A 192 -4.91 35.33 -0.73
N LEU A 193 -5.66 34.51 -1.45
CA LEU A 193 -5.97 34.70 -2.87
C LEU A 193 -7.11 35.68 -3.11
N GLY A 194 -8.05 35.79 -2.16
CA GLY A 194 -9.27 36.61 -2.26
C GLY A 194 -10.36 36.00 -3.14
N GLN A 195 -10.19 34.77 -3.51
CA GLN A 195 -11.17 33.97 -4.24
C GLN A 195 -10.96 32.48 -3.89
N VAL A 196 -12.00 31.67 -4.12
CA VAL A 196 -11.91 30.22 -3.92
C VAL A 196 -10.82 29.67 -4.84
N PRO A 197 -9.86 28.89 -4.32
CA PRO A 197 -8.77 28.35 -5.13
C PRO A 197 -9.31 27.34 -6.14
N GLU A 198 -9.09 27.57 -7.42
CA GLU A 198 -9.27 26.58 -8.47
C GLU A 198 -7.89 25.99 -8.80
N LEU A 199 -7.80 24.66 -8.80
CA LEU A 199 -6.57 23.92 -8.98
C LEU A 199 -6.59 23.22 -10.35
N ALA A 200 -5.51 23.36 -11.13
CA ALA A 200 -5.29 22.58 -12.34
C ALA A 200 -3.95 21.86 -12.24
N GLU A 201 -3.86 20.67 -12.80
CA GLU A 201 -2.57 19.95 -12.87
C GLU A 201 -1.54 20.76 -13.67
N ALA A 202 -0.34 20.86 -13.12
CA ALA A 202 0.74 21.58 -13.75
C ALA A 202 2.09 20.85 -13.59
N LYS A 203 2.95 20.97 -14.59
CA LYS A 203 4.32 20.44 -14.53
C LYS A 203 5.27 21.50 -13.97
N SER A 204 6.00 21.16 -12.91
CA SER A 204 7.07 22.01 -12.38
C SER A 204 8.29 21.97 -13.29
N ASN A 205 8.96 23.13 -13.42
CA ASN A 205 10.25 23.24 -14.10
C ASN A 205 11.44 22.98 -13.18
N ARG A 206 11.22 22.53 -11.93
CA ARG A 206 12.30 22.15 -11.02
C ARG A 206 12.85 20.79 -11.35
N LEU A 207 14.18 20.70 -11.39
CA LEU A 207 14.88 19.44 -11.59
C LEU A 207 14.81 18.59 -10.31
N ARG A 208 14.39 17.35 -10.45
CA ARG A 208 14.40 16.36 -9.35
C ARG A 208 15.83 15.91 -9.03
N PRO A 209 16.10 15.38 -7.82
CA PRO A 209 17.43 14.88 -7.44
C PRO A 209 17.98 13.78 -8.37
N ASP A 210 17.11 12.90 -8.88
CA ASP A 210 17.43 11.86 -9.85
C ASP A 210 17.84 12.45 -11.21
N GLN A 211 17.13 13.48 -11.68
CA GLN A 211 17.48 14.23 -12.90
C GLN A 211 18.84 14.94 -12.77
N TRP A 212 19.15 15.51 -11.60
CA TRP A 212 20.46 16.11 -11.34
C TRP A 212 21.61 15.09 -11.43
N ARG A 213 21.40 13.85 -10.97
CA ARG A 213 22.40 12.76 -11.11
C ARG A 213 22.69 12.45 -12.57
N LEU A 214 21.62 12.35 -13.41
CA LEU A 214 21.76 12.10 -14.85
C LEU A 214 22.44 13.24 -15.57
N ILE A 215 22.10 14.50 -15.25
CA ILE A 215 22.75 15.69 -15.82
C ILE A 215 24.23 15.72 -15.42
N GLY A 216 24.53 15.46 -14.14
CA GLY A 216 25.88 15.41 -13.63
C GLY A 216 26.75 14.37 -14.35
N GLY A 217 26.27 13.14 -14.47
CA GLY A 217 26.91 12.07 -15.25
C GLY A 217 27.05 12.43 -16.73
N GLY A 218 25.99 13.02 -17.31
CA GLY A 218 25.96 13.47 -18.69
C GLY A 218 26.94 14.62 -19.00
N VAL A 219 27.28 15.45 -18.01
CA VAL A 219 28.31 16.50 -18.12
C VAL A 219 29.72 15.92 -17.88
N ALA A 220 29.87 15.02 -16.92
CA ALA A 220 31.14 14.41 -16.59
C ALA A 220 31.69 13.49 -17.71
N LEU A 221 30.81 12.81 -18.45
CA LEU A 221 31.22 11.90 -19.52
C LEU A 221 31.95 12.59 -20.71
N PRO A 222 31.44 13.67 -21.29
CA PRO A 222 32.20 14.43 -22.31
C PRO A 222 33.52 14.97 -21.80
N VAL A 223 33.58 15.40 -20.54
CA VAL A 223 34.83 15.85 -19.89
C VAL A 223 35.85 14.71 -19.82
N LEU A 224 35.41 13.51 -19.39
CA LEU A 224 36.26 12.32 -19.39
C LEU A 224 36.80 12.00 -20.81
N ILE A 225 35.92 11.99 -21.82
CA ILE A 225 36.31 11.72 -23.21
C ILE A 225 37.34 12.77 -23.69
N LEU A 226 37.14 14.04 -23.35
CA LEU A 226 38.05 15.11 -23.72
C LEU A 226 39.44 14.95 -23.10
N ILE A 227 39.49 14.56 -21.81
CA ILE A 227 40.72 14.29 -21.09
C ILE A 227 41.44 13.08 -21.68
N MET A 228 40.74 11.96 -21.89
CA MET A 228 41.31 10.77 -22.54
C MET A 228 41.86 11.08 -23.95
N LEU A 229 41.18 11.92 -24.73
CA LEU A 229 41.68 12.36 -26.01
C LEU A 229 42.94 13.25 -25.86
N ALA A 230 42.95 14.18 -24.91
CA ALA A 230 44.11 15.02 -24.63
C ALA A 230 45.35 14.18 -24.25
N GLU A 231 45.19 13.18 -23.40
CA GLU A 231 46.25 12.26 -23.01
C GLU A 231 46.74 11.38 -24.19
N LEU A 232 45.79 10.91 -25.02
CA LEU A 232 46.12 10.16 -26.24
C LEU A 232 46.98 10.98 -27.22
N PHE A 233 46.77 12.30 -27.23
CA PHE A 233 47.59 13.24 -28.04
C PHE A 233 48.86 13.71 -27.27
N GLY A 234 49.16 13.11 -26.11
CA GLY A 234 50.35 13.40 -25.31
C GLY A 234 50.31 14.70 -24.50
N TYR A 235 49.16 15.25 -24.26
CA TYR A 235 49.01 16.46 -23.47
C TYR A 235 48.82 16.10 -21.97
N HIS A 236 49.77 16.46 -21.11
CA HIS A 236 49.74 16.23 -19.65
C HIS A 236 49.80 17.53 -18.85
N GLY A 237 49.20 18.61 -19.35
CA GLY A 237 49.26 19.94 -18.75
C GLY A 237 48.17 20.28 -17.74
N VAL A 238 48.23 21.53 -17.29
CA VAL A 238 47.29 22.11 -16.29
C VAL A 238 45.81 22.13 -16.77
N LEU A 239 45.58 21.92 -18.05
CA LEU A 239 44.21 21.87 -18.58
C LEU A 239 43.42 20.64 -18.08
N ILE A 240 44.10 19.51 -17.83
CA ILE A 240 43.45 18.29 -17.31
C ILE A 240 42.75 18.54 -15.98
N PRO A 241 43.48 18.97 -14.89
CA PRO A 241 42.80 19.28 -13.63
C PRO A 241 41.75 20.41 -13.76
N LEU A 242 42.00 21.41 -14.60
CA LEU A 242 41.08 22.53 -14.82
C LEU A 242 39.72 22.06 -15.40
N LEU A 243 39.69 21.02 -16.22
CA LEU A 243 38.50 20.41 -16.78
C LEU A 243 37.92 19.34 -15.85
N ALA A 244 38.77 18.53 -15.21
CA ALA A 244 38.34 17.43 -14.36
C ALA A 244 37.63 17.90 -13.08
N ILE A 245 38.17 18.93 -12.40
CA ILE A 245 37.58 19.41 -11.14
C ILE A 245 36.11 19.85 -11.30
N PRO A 246 35.74 20.71 -12.27
CA PRO A 246 34.34 21.03 -12.50
C PRO A 246 33.49 19.80 -12.90
N GLY A 247 34.02 18.89 -13.71
CA GLY A 247 33.36 17.65 -14.11
C GLY A 247 33.02 16.76 -12.91
N ILE A 248 34.00 16.55 -12.01
CA ILE A 248 33.85 15.78 -10.78
C ILE A 248 32.89 16.48 -9.82
N ALA A 249 33.03 17.82 -9.66
CA ALA A 249 32.17 18.57 -8.74
C ALA A 249 30.68 18.56 -9.20
N ILE A 250 30.42 18.72 -10.48
CA ILE A 250 29.05 18.69 -11.05
C ILE A 250 28.52 17.25 -11.05
N GLY A 251 29.33 16.29 -11.51
CA GLY A 251 28.97 14.87 -11.58
C GLY A 251 28.70 14.24 -10.22
N GLY A 252 29.52 14.60 -9.20
CA GLY A 252 29.49 14.06 -7.85
C GLY A 252 28.68 14.87 -6.84
N ILE A 253 27.99 15.95 -7.24
CA ILE A 253 27.37 16.90 -6.29
C ILE A 253 26.40 16.22 -5.31
N GLN A 254 25.62 15.25 -5.76
CA GLN A 254 24.66 14.52 -4.91
C GLN A 254 25.39 13.55 -3.97
N MET A 255 26.42 12.87 -4.46
CA MET A 255 27.30 11.98 -3.67
C MET A 255 28.00 12.77 -2.54
N PHE A 256 28.58 13.92 -2.84
CA PHE A 256 29.26 14.75 -1.84
C PHE A 256 28.28 15.36 -0.82
N ARG A 257 27.08 15.75 -1.23
CA ARG A 257 26.02 16.20 -0.31
C ARG A 257 25.60 15.09 0.65
N ALA A 258 25.37 13.89 0.14
CA ALA A 258 25.01 12.72 0.94
C ALA A 258 26.13 12.34 1.93
N ALA A 259 27.39 12.37 1.48
CA ALA A 259 28.54 12.16 2.33
C ALA A 259 28.67 13.21 3.45
N TYR A 260 28.48 14.48 3.10
CA TYR A 260 28.46 15.57 4.09
C TYR A 260 27.33 15.41 5.13
N GLY A 261 26.12 15.08 4.69
CA GLY A 261 25.01 14.77 5.57
C GLY A 261 25.31 13.61 6.53
N SER A 262 25.94 12.54 6.01
CA SER A 262 26.35 11.37 6.79
C SER A 262 27.42 11.71 7.85
N LEU A 263 28.40 12.52 7.49
CA LEU A 263 29.43 13.00 8.43
C LEU A 263 28.84 13.88 9.53
N ARG A 264 27.94 14.79 9.17
CA ARG A 264 27.29 15.70 10.12
C ARG A 264 26.37 14.95 11.12
N SER A 265 25.74 13.86 10.70
CA SER A 265 24.90 13.02 11.55
C SER A 265 25.66 11.94 12.31
N LEU A 266 27.00 11.86 12.15
CA LEU A 266 27.87 10.82 12.70
C LEU A 266 27.46 9.39 12.32
N GLN A 267 26.69 9.25 11.24
CA GLN A 267 26.32 7.96 10.64
C GLN A 267 27.10 7.79 9.34
N MET A 268 28.14 7.00 9.39
CA MET A 268 29.02 6.79 8.23
C MET A 268 28.38 5.84 7.24
N GLY A 269 27.70 6.39 6.21
CA GLY A 269 27.20 5.64 5.06
C GLY A 269 28.30 5.37 4.03
N PHE A 270 28.02 4.50 3.07
CA PHE A 270 28.97 4.13 2.01
C PHE A 270 29.38 5.32 1.12
N GLN A 271 28.52 6.36 0.99
CA GLN A 271 28.83 7.58 0.24
C GLN A 271 30.04 8.32 0.80
N VAL A 272 30.38 8.13 2.08
CA VAL A 272 31.58 8.71 2.70
C VAL A 272 32.83 8.06 2.10
N LEU A 273 32.86 6.73 1.99
CA LEU A 273 34.03 6.00 1.45
C LEU A 273 34.27 6.38 -0.01
N THR A 274 33.24 6.38 -0.84
CA THR A 274 33.34 6.73 -2.27
C THR A 274 33.72 8.20 -2.47
N SER A 275 33.16 9.12 -1.68
CA SER A 275 33.54 10.54 -1.75
C SER A 275 34.99 10.78 -1.35
N LEU A 276 35.45 10.13 -0.28
CA LEU A 276 36.85 10.22 0.15
C LEU A 276 37.80 9.59 -0.88
N ALA A 277 37.40 8.49 -1.51
CA ALA A 277 38.19 7.87 -2.59
C ALA A 277 38.31 8.80 -3.79
N VAL A 278 37.25 9.45 -4.23
CA VAL A 278 37.28 10.44 -5.34
C VAL A 278 38.17 11.64 -4.96
N ILE A 279 38.01 12.19 -3.76
CA ILE A 279 38.87 13.30 -3.28
C ILE A 279 40.33 12.86 -3.21
N GLY A 280 40.60 11.68 -2.68
CA GLY A 280 41.93 11.11 -2.63
C GLY A 280 42.56 10.90 -4.01
N ALA A 281 41.78 10.41 -4.98
CA ALA A 281 42.23 10.28 -6.37
C ALA A 281 42.60 11.66 -6.97
N CYS A 282 41.82 12.70 -6.69
CA CYS A 282 42.13 14.07 -7.10
C CYS A 282 43.46 14.55 -6.46
N ILE A 283 43.69 14.28 -5.17
CA ILE A 283 44.94 14.63 -4.46
C ILE A 283 46.15 13.92 -5.09
N LEU A 284 45.97 12.65 -5.47
CA LEU A 284 46.97 11.86 -6.15
C LEU A 284 47.13 12.18 -7.64
N SER A 285 46.38 13.19 -8.15
CA SER A 285 46.36 13.59 -9.56
C SER A 285 45.86 12.51 -10.52
N MET A 286 45.03 11.58 -10.04
CA MET A 286 44.40 10.50 -10.80
C MET A 286 43.03 10.99 -11.37
N TRP A 287 43.06 11.97 -12.26
CA TRP A 287 41.87 12.71 -12.72
C TRP A 287 40.89 11.88 -13.52
N GLU A 288 41.39 11.01 -14.41
CA GLU A 288 40.55 10.11 -15.19
C GLU A 288 39.82 9.12 -14.30
N GLU A 289 40.54 8.50 -13.37
CA GLU A 289 39.96 7.53 -12.44
C GLU A 289 38.91 8.18 -11.54
N ALA A 290 39.17 9.40 -11.04
CA ALA A 290 38.20 10.14 -10.25
C ALA A 290 36.91 10.43 -11.03
N LEU A 291 37.02 10.79 -12.31
CA LEU A 291 35.86 11.00 -13.20
C LEU A 291 35.11 9.71 -13.49
N ILE A 292 35.82 8.61 -13.80
CA ILE A 292 35.22 7.29 -14.07
C ILE A 292 34.44 6.82 -12.84
N VAL A 293 35.03 6.91 -11.65
CA VAL A 293 34.37 6.56 -10.38
C VAL A 293 33.12 7.40 -10.19
N THR A 294 33.21 8.71 -10.38
CA THR A 294 32.08 9.63 -10.21
C THR A 294 30.93 9.29 -11.16
N ILE A 295 31.22 8.98 -12.44
CA ILE A 295 30.24 8.60 -13.45
C ILE A 295 29.60 7.26 -13.11
N LEU A 296 30.41 6.23 -12.78
CA LEU A 296 29.91 4.89 -12.44
C LEU A 296 28.99 4.93 -11.21
N VAL A 297 29.41 5.62 -10.15
CA VAL A 297 28.60 5.77 -8.93
C VAL A 297 27.30 6.52 -9.21
N ALA A 298 27.35 7.63 -9.97
CA ALA A 298 26.14 8.35 -10.33
C ALA A 298 25.14 7.50 -11.14
N PHE A 299 25.66 6.67 -12.03
CA PHE A 299 24.89 5.75 -12.85
C PHE A 299 24.26 4.63 -12.00
N THR A 300 25.02 4.00 -11.11
CA THR A 300 24.54 2.91 -10.27
C THR A 300 23.49 3.38 -9.27
N ILE A 301 23.71 4.52 -8.62
CA ILE A 301 22.70 5.10 -7.70
C ILE A 301 21.40 5.44 -8.45
N HIS A 302 21.48 5.86 -9.72
CA HIS A 302 20.26 6.10 -10.52
C HIS A 302 19.53 4.78 -10.82
N LEU A 303 20.24 3.73 -11.25
CA LEU A 303 19.65 2.40 -11.48
C LEU A 303 19.05 1.79 -10.21
N GLU A 304 19.71 1.99 -9.08
CA GLU A 304 19.23 1.56 -7.76
C GLU A 304 17.89 2.21 -7.41
N GLY A 305 17.82 3.55 -7.54
CA GLY A 305 16.60 4.31 -7.29
C GLY A 305 15.46 3.90 -8.23
N ASP A 306 15.73 3.78 -9.54
CA ASP A 306 14.76 3.36 -10.54
C ASP A 306 14.22 1.93 -10.27
N ALA A 307 15.11 0.99 -9.88
CA ALA A 307 14.70 -0.36 -9.54
C ALA A 307 13.77 -0.41 -8.32
N LEU A 308 14.04 0.40 -7.29
CA LEU A 308 13.20 0.51 -6.09
C LEU A 308 11.88 1.21 -6.39
N ILE A 309 11.88 2.30 -7.18
CA ILE A 309 10.66 2.99 -7.60
C ILE A 309 9.76 2.05 -8.39
N LYS A 310 10.30 1.35 -9.39
CA LYS A 310 9.53 0.38 -10.19
C LYS A 310 9.01 -0.80 -9.36
N ALA A 311 9.79 -1.28 -8.38
CA ALA A 311 9.31 -2.29 -7.45
C ALA A 311 8.15 -1.76 -6.60
N ARG A 312 8.19 -0.49 -6.17
CA ARG A 312 7.10 0.19 -5.47
C ARG A 312 5.88 0.40 -6.35
N GLU A 313 6.06 0.96 -7.55
CA GLU A 313 4.98 1.15 -8.54
C GLU A 313 4.30 -0.17 -8.88
N ALA A 314 5.06 -1.26 -9.00
CA ALA A 314 4.49 -2.57 -9.24
C ALA A 314 3.71 -3.10 -8.01
N MET A 315 4.09 -2.71 -6.78
CA MET A 315 3.28 -2.97 -5.59
C MET A 315 2.03 -2.09 -5.52
N GLN A 316 2.11 -0.84 -5.98
CA GLN A 316 1.00 0.11 -6.03
C GLN A 316 0.11 -0.12 -7.25
N GLY A 317 0.70 -0.47 -8.39
CA GLY A 317 0.03 -0.54 -9.68
C GLY A 317 -1.07 -1.60 -9.84
N GLY A 318 -1.28 -2.46 -8.82
CA GLY A 318 -2.47 -3.30 -8.71
C GLY A 318 -3.65 -2.57 -8.08
N LEU A 319 -3.38 -1.56 -7.24
CA LEU A 319 -4.34 -0.86 -6.39
C LEU A 319 -4.59 0.60 -6.84
N ASP A 320 -3.61 1.22 -7.49
CA ASP A 320 -3.66 2.62 -7.97
C ASP A 320 -4.36 2.78 -9.35
N ARG A 321 -5.16 1.79 -9.74
CA ARG A 321 -5.87 1.78 -11.02
C ARG A 321 -7.25 2.43 -10.97
N LEU A 322 -7.61 3.10 -9.89
CA LEU A 322 -8.86 3.84 -9.85
C LEU A 322 -8.83 4.96 -10.89
N PRO A 323 -9.88 5.08 -11.73
CA PRO A 323 -9.98 6.19 -12.65
C PRO A 323 -10.00 7.50 -11.87
N ARG A 324 -9.20 8.47 -12.29
CA ARG A 324 -9.21 9.81 -11.68
C ARG A 324 -10.41 10.66 -12.08
N THR A 325 -11.22 10.15 -13.02
CA THR A 325 -12.40 10.82 -13.54
C THR A 325 -13.56 9.86 -13.59
N ALA A 326 -14.77 10.38 -13.39
CA ALA A 326 -16.01 9.64 -13.58
C ALA A 326 -16.99 10.43 -14.42
N ARG A 327 -17.93 9.74 -15.05
CA ARG A 327 -18.92 10.33 -15.94
C ARG A 327 -20.22 10.56 -15.16
N LYS A 328 -20.41 11.79 -14.66
CA LYS A 328 -21.62 12.17 -13.91
C LYS A 328 -22.79 12.39 -14.85
N VAL A 329 -23.94 11.81 -14.51
CA VAL A 329 -25.19 11.96 -15.23
C VAL A 329 -26.05 12.99 -14.52
N TYR A 330 -26.50 14.01 -15.26
CA TYR A 330 -27.39 15.04 -14.73
C TYR A 330 -28.82 14.75 -15.18
N HIS A 331 -29.70 14.50 -14.19
CA HIS A 331 -31.15 14.52 -14.43
C HIS A 331 -31.60 15.97 -14.34
N HIS A 332 -31.81 16.63 -15.47
CA HIS A 332 -32.46 17.90 -15.47
C HIS A 332 -33.91 17.70 -15.09
N ALA A 333 -34.34 18.25 -13.96
CA ALA A 333 -35.74 18.40 -13.64
C ALA A 333 -36.38 19.16 -14.80
N PRO A 334 -37.63 18.77 -15.25
CA PRO A 334 -38.31 19.49 -16.31
C PRO A 334 -38.48 20.94 -15.86
N ILE A 335 -37.90 21.87 -16.61
CA ILE A 335 -38.17 23.31 -16.40
C ILE A 335 -39.65 23.52 -16.65
N SER A 336 -40.43 23.74 -15.62
CA SER A 336 -41.82 24.16 -15.74
C SER A 336 -41.84 25.59 -16.30
N PHE A 337 -42.26 25.72 -17.54
CA PHE A 337 -42.45 27.02 -18.21
C PHE A 337 -43.67 27.76 -17.71
N ASP A 338 -43.98 27.77 -16.42
CA ASP A 338 -45.19 28.40 -15.89
C ASP A 338 -45.03 29.86 -15.46
N THR A 339 -43.93 30.52 -15.80
CA THR A 339 -43.72 31.95 -15.49
C THR A 339 -43.05 32.72 -16.62
N MET A 340 -43.53 32.59 -17.85
CA MET A 340 -43.21 33.58 -18.89
C MET A 340 -44.48 34.37 -19.19
N THR A 341 -44.56 35.61 -18.69
CA THR A 341 -45.49 36.61 -19.15
C THR A 341 -45.38 36.79 -20.67
N PRO A 342 -46.52 36.81 -21.41
CA PRO A 342 -46.43 36.95 -22.87
C PRO A 342 -45.96 38.34 -23.28
N ILE A 343 -44.82 38.37 -23.94
CA ILE A 343 -44.39 39.58 -24.69
C ILE A 343 -45.23 39.61 -25.94
N SER A 344 -46.11 40.62 -25.99
CA SER A 344 -46.95 40.97 -27.12
C SER A 344 -46.06 41.43 -28.30
N LEU A 345 -45.98 40.66 -29.36
CA LEU A 345 -45.53 41.10 -30.68
C LEU A 345 -46.70 41.06 -31.65
N ALA A 346 -47.00 42.26 -32.19
CA ALA A 346 -48.06 42.48 -33.17
C ALA A 346 -47.82 41.75 -34.51
N PRO A 347 -48.87 41.53 -35.31
CA PRO A 347 -48.87 40.52 -36.32
C PRO A 347 -48.30 40.95 -37.65
N VAL A 348 -47.53 40.13 -38.29
CA VAL A 348 -47.31 40.15 -39.75
C VAL A 348 -47.94 38.87 -40.29
N GLY A 349 -48.95 39.06 -41.10
CA GLY A 349 -49.74 37.98 -41.68
C GLY A 349 -49.00 37.22 -42.75
N LEU A 350 -49.36 35.94 -42.86
CA LEU A 350 -49.44 35.17 -44.09
C LEU A 350 -50.19 33.85 -43.85
N THR A 351 -51.03 33.53 -44.71
CA THR A 351 -52.18 32.61 -44.87
C THR A 351 -51.90 31.11 -44.65
N PRO A 352 -52.99 30.33 -44.49
CA PRO A 352 -52.95 28.94 -44.09
C PRO A 352 -53.01 27.96 -45.24
N SER A 353 -52.31 26.83 -45.10
CA SER A 353 -52.74 25.55 -45.65
C SER A 353 -51.87 24.39 -45.19
N LEU A 354 -52.44 23.49 -44.46
CA LEU A 354 -52.64 22.09 -44.76
C LEU A 354 -52.84 21.31 -43.45
N MET A 355 -54.07 20.82 -43.34
CA MET A 355 -54.42 19.80 -42.34
C MET A 355 -53.61 18.55 -42.59
N GLY A 356 -53.02 18.02 -41.55
CA GLY A 356 -52.38 16.70 -41.51
C GLY A 356 -52.46 16.17 -40.05
N THR A 357 -53.33 15.22 -39.87
CA THR A 357 -53.55 14.22 -38.83
C THR A 357 -52.66 14.28 -37.58
N THR A 358 -53.27 14.53 -36.44
CA THR A 358 -52.73 14.39 -35.10
C THR A 358 -52.61 12.91 -34.72
N GLY A 359 -51.35 12.39 -34.78
CA GLY A 359 -50.96 11.23 -33.99
C GLY A 359 -50.33 11.72 -32.65
N PRO A 360 -50.39 10.95 -31.58
CA PRO A 360 -49.76 11.35 -30.32
C PRO A 360 -48.24 11.48 -30.57
N VAL A 361 -47.73 12.70 -30.38
CA VAL A 361 -46.29 12.96 -30.42
C VAL A 361 -45.69 12.30 -29.17
N ALA A 362 -44.90 11.24 -29.40
CA ALA A 362 -44.09 10.66 -28.35
C ALA A 362 -43.20 11.79 -27.76
N ALA A 363 -43.25 11.92 -26.46
CA ALA A 363 -42.37 12.87 -25.75
C ALA A 363 -40.91 12.66 -26.19
N PRO A 364 -40.16 13.72 -26.46
CA PRO A 364 -38.74 13.56 -26.83
C PRO A 364 -38.02 12.83 -25.69
N HIS A 365 -37.45 11.68 -26.00
CA HIS A 365 -36.49 11.04 -25.13
C HIS A 365 -35.35 12.05 -24.89
N GLN A 366 -35.30 12.61 -23.67
CA GLN A 366 -34.20 13.46 -23.26
C GLN A 366 -32.98 12.55 -23.17
N VAL A 367 -31.99 12.80 -24.00
CA VAL A 367 -30.67 12.17 -23.89
C VAL A 367 -30.04 12.76 -22.64
N PRO A 368 -29.73 11.95 -21.63
CA PRO A 368 -29.08 12.45 -20.44
C PRO A 368 -27.71 13.02 -20.84
N THR A 369 -27.46 14.27 -20.48
CA THR A 369 -26.11 14.87 -20.65
C THR A 369 -25.22 14.34 -19.56
N SER A 370 -24.12 13.70 -19.97
CA SER A 370 -23.08 13.21 -19.07
C SER A 370 -21.80 14.02 -19.28
N ASP A 371 -21.22 14.53 -18.18
CA ASP A 371 -19.94 15.21 -18.18
C ASP A 371 -18.90 14.38 -17.46
N VAL A 372 -17.68 14.35 -17.99
CA VAL A 372 -16.54 13.71 -17.35
C VAL A 372 -15.94 14.70 -16.36
N ILE A 373 -16.03 14.37 -15.06
CA ILE A 373 -15.52 15.21 -13.98
C ILE A 373 -14.50 14.44 -13.14
N PRO A 374 -13.58 15.12 -12.44
CA PRO A 374 -12.68 14.49 -11.48
C PRO A 374 -13.44 13.73 -10.40
N ILE A 375 -12.92 12.58 -9.98
CA ILE A 375 -13.55 11.72 -8.96
C ILE A 375 -13.75 12.46 -7.63
N ASP A 376 -12.86 13.40 -7.28
CA ASP A 376 -12.91 14.20 -6.05
C ASP A 376 -14.12 15.14 -6.00
N LEU A 377 -14.82 15.33 -7.11
CA LEU A 377 -16.03 16.14 -7.22
C LEU A 377 -17.32 15.31 -7.21
N ILE A 378 -17.19 14.00 -7.03
CA ILE A 378 -18.33 13.08 -6.92
C ILE A 378 -18.63 12.82 -5.45
N HIS A 379 -19.91 12.79 -5.12
CA HIS A 379 -20.40 12.57 -3.76
C HIS A 379 -21.34 11.37 -3.73
N PRO A 380 -21.48 10.70 -2.58
CA PRO A 380 -22.52 9.69 -2.40
C PRO A 380 -23.91 10.24 -2.76
N GLY A 381 -24.68 9.45 -3.53
CA GLY A 381 -25.96 9.84 -4.10
C GLY A 381 -25.89 10.46 -5.51
N ASP A 382 -24.72 10.76 -6.03
CA ASP A 382 -24.53 11.16 -7.43
C ASP A 382 -24.76 9.98 -8.38
N HIS A 383 -25.23 10.27 -9.59
CA HIS A 383 -25.40 9.25 -10.62
C HIS A 383 -24.26 9.28 -11.60
N ILE A 384 -23.67 8.10 -11.87
CA ILE A 384 -22.55 7.93 -12.81
C ILE A 384 -22.90 6.89 -13.89
N GLU A 385 -22.43 7.13 -15.11
CA GLU A 385 -22.49 6.17 -16.22
C GLU A 385 -21.14 5.46 -16.33
N ILE A 386 -21.17 4.12 -16.37
CA ILE A 386 -19.98 3.28 -16.57
C ILE A 386 -20.19 2.47 -17.84
N ARG A 387 -19.22 2.52 -18.76
CA ARG A 387 -19.29 1.85 -20.07
C ARG A 387 -18.49 0.56 -20.09
N SER A 388 -18.80 -0.30 -21.07
CA SER A 388 -18.06 -1.54 -21.27
C SER A 388 -16.57 -1.30 -21.44
N GLY A 389 -15.76 -2.06 -20.71
CA GLY A 389 -14.30 -1.94 -20.67
C GLY A 389 -13.76 -0.88 -19.71
N GLU A 390 -14.62 -0.07 -19.08
CA GLU A 390 -14.19 0.95 -18.13
C GLU A 390 -14.01 0.36 -16.71
N LEU A 391 -13.06 0.91 -15.97
CA LEU A 391 -12.88 0.67 -14.54
C LEU A 391 -13.96 1.43 -13.77
N ILE A 392 -14.51 0.79 -12.75
CA ILE A 392 -15.51 1.37 -11.85
C ILE A 392 -14.81 2.38 -10.93
N PRO A 393 -15.21 3.67 -10.96
CA PRO A 393 -14.50 4.72 -10.25
C PRO A 393 -14.84 4.83 -8.74
N ALA A 394 -16.01 4.34 -8.33
CA ALA A 394 -16.53 4.46 -6.97
C ALA A 394 -17.40 3.26 -6.64
N ASP A 395 -17.60 2.94 -5.37
CA ASP A 395 -18.59 1.93 -4.98
C ASP A 395 -19.98 2.47 -5.30
N ALA A 396 -20.76 1.70 -6.05
CA ALA A 396 -22.01 2.18 -6.59
C ALA A 396 -23.07 1.07 -6.66
N ARG A 397 -24.36 1.47 -6.69
CA ARG A 397 -25.50 0.57 -6.88
C ARG A 397 -26.09 0.79 -8.27
N ILE A 398 -26.31 -0.28 -9.01
CA ILE A 398 -26.88 -0.22 -10.36
C ILE A 398 -28.33 0.24 -10.29
N LEU A 399 -28.66 1.36 -10.98
CA LEU A 399 -30.01 1.88 -11.14
C LEU A 399 -30.63 1.46 -12.47
N GLU A 400 -29.82 1.47 -13.54
CA GLU A 400 -30.28 1.14 -14.90
C GLU A 400 -29.23 0.32 -15.64
N GLY A 401 -29.68 -0.59 -16.47
CA GLY A 401 -28.83 -1.45 -17.28
C GLY A 401 -28.52 -2.81 -16.63
N SER A 402 -27.73 -3.60 -17.31
CA SER A 402 -27.19 -4.87 -16.84
C SER A 402 -25.86 -5.13 -17.56
N GLY A 403 -25.00 -5.92 -16.96
CA GLY A 403 -23.69 -6.18 -17.53
C GLY A 403 -22.98 -7.35 -16.90
N THR A 404 -21.70 -7.52 -17.25
CA THR A 404 -20.81 -8.50 -16.61
C THR A 404 -19.62 -7.80 -16.01
N LEU A 405 -19.27 -8.16 -14.78
CA LEU A 405 -18.09 -7.65 -14.07
C LEU A 405 -16.94 -8.64 -14.18
N ASN A 406 -15.77 -8.13 -14.48
CA ASN A 406 -14.53 -8.85 -14.34
C ASN A 406 -13.95 -8.54 -12.94
N LYS A 407 -14.03 -9.52 -12.03
CA LYS A 407 -13.51 -9.43 -10.66
C LYS A 407 -12.02 -9.79 -10.54
N ALA A 408 -11.41 -10.30 -11.60
CA ALA A 408 -10.01 -10.73 -11.60
C ALA A 408 -9.02 -9.69 -11.05
N PRO A 409 -9.18 -8.37 -11.24
CA PRO A 409 -8.28 -7.38 -10.67
C PRO A 409 -8.25 -7.32 -9.14
N LEU A 410 -9.33 -7.72 -8.46
CA LEU A 410 -9.47 -7.68 -7.00
C LEU A 410 -9.44 -9.06 -6.36
N THR A 411 -10.07 -10.05 -6.96
CA THR A 411 -10.23 -11.38 -6.35
C THR A 411 -9.39 -12.47 -7.02
N GLY A 412 -8.76 -12.16 -8.17
CA GLY A 412 -8.04 -13.16 -8.98
C GLY A 412 -8.95 -14.11 -9.76
N GLU A 413 -10.26 -14.05 -9.57
CA GLU A 413 -11.24 -14.90 -10.26
C GLU A 413 -11.40 -14.49 -11.72
N SER A 414 -11.08 -15.40 -12.64
CA SER A 414 -11.15 -15.13 -14.09
C SER A 414 -12.57 -15.23 -14.67
N VAL A 415 -13.55 -15.67 -13.89
CA VAL A 415 -14.92 -15.86 -14.37
C VAL A 415 -15.70 -14.55 -14.20
N PRO A 416 -16.20 -13.94 -15.28
CA PRO A 416 -17.05 -12.75 -15.20
C PRO A 416 -18.37 -13.05 -14.48
N VAL A 417 -18.82 -12.11 -13.64
CA VAL A 417 -20.07 -12.23 -12.87
C VAL A 417 -21.13 -11.31 -13.49
N ASP A 418 -22.30 -11.84 -13.74
CA ASP A 418 -23.43 -11.06 -14.24
C ASP A 418 -24.00 -10.14 -13.15
N VAL A 419 -24.28 -8.89 -13.52
CA VAL A 419 -24.85 -7.87 -12.63
C VAL A 419 -26.10 -7.24 -13.23
N LYS A 420 -27.05 -6.89 -12.37
CA LYS A 420 -28.37 -6.36 -12.71
C LYS A 420 -28.76 -5.18 -11.82
N VAL A 421 -29.84 -4.52 -12.14
CA VAL A 421 -30.39 -3.41 -11.35
C VAL A 421 -30.61 -3.82 -9.90
N GLY A 422 -30.09 -3.02 -8.98
CA GLY A 422 -30.11 -3.23 -7.53
C GLY A 422 -28.85 -3.84 -6.96
N ASP A 423 -27.96 -4.43 -7.80
CA ASP A 423 -26.68 -4.99 -7.36
C ASP A 423 -25.69 -3.86 -7.04
N THR A 424 -24.83 -4.11 -6.05
CA THR A 424 -23.72 -3.22 -5.72
C THR A 424 -22.47 -3.66 -6.49
N ILE A 425 -21.76 -2.67 -7.04
CA ILE A 425 -20.50 -2.85 -7.74
C ILE A 425 -19.40 -2.07 -7.03
N GLU A 426 -18.23 -2.65 -6.96
CA GLU A 426 -17.11 -2.11 -6.20
C GLU A 426 -16.13 -1.35 -7.09
N ALA A 427 -15.53 -0.30 -6.55
CA ALA A 427 -14.47 0.46 -7.21
C ALA A 427 -13.27 -0.45 -7.59
N GLY A 428 -12.62 -0.15 -8.73
CA GLY A 428 -11.45 -0.91 -9.20
C GLY A 428 -11.75 -2.19 -9.98
N LEU A 429 -13.03 -2.62 -10.07
CA LEU A 429 -13.46 -3.70 -10.97
C LEU A 429 -13.62 -3.17 -12.40
N ILE A 430 -13.58 -4.08 -13.38
CA ILE A 430 -13.82 -3.74 -14.79
C ILE A 430 -15.21 -4.19 -15.19
N LEU A 431 -16.02 -3.26 -15.73
CA LEU A 431 -17.28 -3.60 -16.37
C LEU A 431 -16.98 -4.21 -17.75
N ALA A 432 -16.98 -5.54 -17.85
CA ALA A 432 -16.64 -6.23 -19.09
C ALA A 432 -17.71 -6.01 -20.18
N GLN A 433 -19.01 -6.02 -19.80
CA GLN A 433 -20.14 -5.72 -20.67
C GLN A 433 -21.10 -4.76 -19.94
N GLY A 434 -21.67 -3.81 -20.65
CA GLY A 434 -22.61 -2.77 -20.17
C GLY A 434 -23.15 -1.96 -21.35
N PRO A 435 -23.63 -0.73 -21.20
CA PRO A 435 -23.38 0.20 -20.08
C PRO A 435 -24.34 0.03 -18.89
N VAL A 436 -23.95 0.59 -17.74
CA VAL A 436 -24.81 0.70 -16.55
C VAL A 436 -24.80 2.13 -16.02
N VAL A 437 -25.95 2.58 -15.48
CA VAL A 437 -26.06 3.82 -14.71
C VAL A 437 -26.20 3.45 -13.23
N CYS A 438 -25.38 4.04 -12.40
CA CYS A 438 -25.26 3.68 -11.00
C CYS A 438 -25.38 4.90 -10.08
N GLU A 439 -25.95 4.70 -8.90
CA GLU A 439 -25.91 5.64 -7.78
C GLU A 439 -24.64 5.38 -6.96
N VAL A 440 -23.85 6.40 -6.74
CA VAL A 440 -22.62 6.32 -5.95
C VAL A 440 -22.96 6.10 -4.49
N VAL A 441 -22.37 5.07 -3.88
CA VAL A 441 -22.53 4.73 -2.46
C VAL A 441 -21.36 5.26 -1.64
N ALA A 442 -20.12 5.06 -2.12
CA ALA A 442 -18.91 5.53 -1.47
C ALA A 442 -17.86 5.96 -2.50
N VAL A 443 -17.07 6.98 -2.16
CA VAL A 443 -16.04 7.58 -3.04
C VAL A 443 -14.72 7.67 -2.30
N GLY A 444 -13.62 7.59 -3.03
CA GLY A 444 -12.28 7.78 -2.47
C GLY A 444 -11.96 6.75 -1.40
N GLU A 445 -11.60 7.19 -0.21
CA GLU A 445 -11.16 6.34 0.90
C GLU A 445 -12.29 5.58 1.60
N ASP A 446 -13.52 6.03 1.46
CA ASP A 446 -14.68 5.31 1.97
C ASP A 446 -15.05 4.09 1.09
N THR A 447 -14.37 3.91 -0.06
CA THR A 447 -14.56 2.73 -0.90
C THR A 447 -13.93 1.49 -0.27
N ARG A 448 -14.52 0.34 -0.52
CA ARG A 448 -14.01 -0.95 -0.04
C ARG A 448 -12.58 -1.22 -0.50
N LEU A 449 -12.25 -0.84 -1.73
CA LEU A 449 -10.89 -0.94 -2.27
C LEU A 449 -9.92 -0.05 -1.51
N SER A 450 -10.33 1.16 -1.14
CA SER A 450 -9.47 2.08 -0.38
C SER A 450 -9.16 1.54 1.01
N GLY A 451 -10.15 0.95 1.70
CA GLY A 451 -9.91 0.26 2.97
C GLY A 451 -8.88 -0.87 2.85
N LEU A 452 -8.88 -1.60 1.73
CA LEU A 452 -7.85 -2.61 1.43
C LEU A 452 -6.49 -1.95 1.15
N ILE A 453 -6.46 -0.83 0.44
CA ILE A 453 -5.25 -0.05 0.16
C ILE A 453 -4.64 0.49 1.45
N ASP A 454 -5.44 1.06 2.35
CA ASP A 454 -4.98 1.58 3.63
C ASP A 454 -4.46 0.48 4.55
N ALA A 455 -5.10 -0.68 4.56
CA ALA A 455 -4.59 -1.87 5.23
C ALA A 455 -3.22 -2.28 4.65
N VAL A 456 -3.06 -2.28 3.32
CA VAL A 456 -1.77 -2.53 2.65
C VAL A 456 -0.73 -1.49 3.06
N HIS A 457 -1.09 -0.21 3.12
CA HIS A 457 -0.18 0.86 3.55
C HIS A 457 0.24 0.68 5.02
N THR A 458 -0.70 0.40 5.91
CA THR A 458 -0.42 0.14 7.34
C THR A 458 0.46 -1.09 7.54
N PHE A 459 0.27 -2.14 6.73
CA PHE A 459 1.05 -3.37 6.80
C PHE A 459 2.47 -3.25 6.24
N ARG A 460 2.78 -2.25 5.43
CA ARG A 460 4.11 -2.04 4.82
C ARG A 460 5.17 -1.52 5.79
N GLU A 461 4.81 -1.09 6.98
CA GLU A 461 5.69 -0.35 7.88
C GLU A 461 6.69 -1.20 8.67
N VAL A 462 6.56 -2.54 8.66
CA VAL A 462 7.46 -3.42 9.41
C VAL A 462 8.67 -3.81 8.55
N PRO A 463 9.88 -3.26 8.83
CA PRO A 463 11.07 -3.63 8.06
C PRO A 463 11.47 -5.09 8.36
N PRO A 464 11.96 -5.83 7.35
CA PRO A 464 12.45 -7.19 7.53
C PRO A 464 13.56 -7.27 8.59
N ARG A 465 13.54 -8.29 9.42
CA ARG A 465 14.55 -8.48 10.50
C ARG A 465 15.98 -8.56 9.97
N LEU A 466 16.16 -9.23 8.84
CA LEU A 466 17.46 -9.35 8.19
C LEU A 466 17.97 -7.99 7.71
N HIS A 467 17.09 -7.13 7.23
CA HIS A 467 17.44 -5.78 6.78
C HIS A 467 18.03 -4.95 7.93
N SER A 468 17.40 -4.95 9.10
CA SER A 468 17.91 -4.27 10.30
C SER A 468 19.26 -4.84 10.78
N GLY A 469 19.51 -6.11 10.55
CA GLY A 469 20.80 -6.77 10.80
C GLY A 469 21.91 -6.27 9.88
N ILE A 470 21.61 -6.13 8.58
CA ILE A 470 22.55 -5.61 7.57
C ILE A 470 22.89 -4.14 7.85
N GLU A 471 21.93 -3.33 8.28
CA GLU A 471 22.17 -1.93 8.67
C GLU A 471 23.15 -1.81 9.85
N LYS A 472 22.91 -2.58 10.91
CA LYS A 472 23.80 -2.62 12.06
C LYS A 472 25.21 -3.07 11.68
N PHE A 473 25.30 -4.07 10.79
CA PHE A 473 26.58 -4.51 10.24
C PHE A 473 27.28 -3.38 9.48
N THR A 474 26.57 -2.69 8.60
CA THR A 474 27.14 -1.59 7.79
C THR A 474 27.62 -0.43 8.66
N ALA A 475 26.88 -0.09 9.72
CA ALA A 475 27.25 0.96 10.66
C ALA A 475 28.60 0.69 11.38
N ILE A 476 28.97 -0.59 11.53
CA ILE A 476 30.27 -1.00 12.10
C ILE A 476 31.31 -1.19 11.00
N TRP A 477 30.91 -1.76 9.87
CA TRP A 477 31.79 -2.12 8.76
C TRP A 477 32.45 -0.90 8.11
N VAL A 478 31.68 0.17 7.84
CA VAL A 478 32.20 1.37 7.16
C VAL A 478 33.33 2.05 7.96
N PRO A 479 33.17 2.35 9.26
CA PRO A 479 34.29 2.83 10.07
C PRO A 479 35.47 1.84 10.12
N PHE A 480 35.20 0.53 10.22
CA PHE A 480 36.26 -0.49 10.22
C PHE A 480 37.07 -0.45 8.92
N VAL A 481 36.44 -0.36 7.76
CA VAL A 481 37.10 -0.24 6.46
C VAL A 481 37.87 1.07 6.35
N LEU A 482 37.25 2.18 6.81
CA LEU A 482 37.85 3.51 6.74
C LEU A 482 39.19 3.56 7.44
N PHE A 483 39.29 3.02 8.67
CA PHE A 483 40.51 3.01 9.45
C PHE A 483 41.41 1.80 9.10
N GLY A 484 40.82 0.65 8.80
CA GLY A 484 41.52 -0.58 8.47
C GLY A 484 42.39 -0.45 7.22
N ALA A 485 41.93 0.33 6.23
CA ALA A 485 42.71 0.60 5.03
C ALA A 485 44.05 1.31 5.34
N PHE A 486 44.07 2.24 6.31
CA PHE A 486 45.32 2.88 6.77
C PHE A 486 46.27 1.89 7.47
N VAL A 487 45.71 0.95 8.23
CA VAL A 487 46.49 -0.10 8.89
C VAL A 487 47.14 -1.00 7.86
N VAL A 488 46.38 -1.45 6.84
CA VAL A 488 46.93 -2.28 5.74
C VAL A 488 47.98 -1.51 4.98
N TRP A 489 47.73 -0.24 4.64
CA TRP A 489 48.73 0.61 4.00
C TRP A 489 50.01 0.71 4.80
N TYR A 490 49.93 1.07 6.10
CA TYR A 490 51.10 1.31 6.95
C TYR A 490 52.00 0.08 7.13
N PHE A 491 51.40 -1.11 7.30
CA PHE A 491 52.14 -2.32 7.57
C PHE A 491 52.55 -3.11 6.30
N ALA A 492 51.76 -3.05 5.24
CA ALA A 492 52.00 -3.87 4.05
C ALA A 492 52.44 -3.06 2.82
N PHE A 493 52.02 -1.81 2.69
CA PHE A 493 52.20 -1.00 1.46
C PHE A 493 52.50 0.49 1.78
N PRO A 494 53.53 0.82 2.60
CA PRO A 494 53.75 2.17 3.11
C PRO A 494 54.03 3.20 1.99
N ASP A 495 54.51 2.75 0.82
CA ASP A 495 54.87 3.63 -0.30
C ASP A 495 53.73 3.82 -1.32
N ASP A 496 52.61 3.10 -1.18
CA ASP A 496 51.49 3.13 -2.15
C ASP A 496 50.18 3.60 -1.52
N TRP A 497 49.91 4.90 -1.59
CA TRP A 497 48.67 5.51 -1.11
C TRP A 497 47.42 5.07 -1.89
N LYS A 498 47.60 4.57 -3.13
CA LYS A 498 46.45 4.11 -3.94
C LYS A 498 45.73 2.93 -3.30
N ILE A 499 46.44 2.11 -2.52
CA ILE A 499 45.89 0.95 -1.83
C ILE A 499 44.75 1.34 -0.87
N ILE A 500 44.87 2.50 -0.21
CA ILE A 500 43.82 3.02 0.68
C ILE A 500 42.56 3.31 -0.13
N LEU A 501 42.69 3.98 -1.27
CA LEU A 501 41.56 4.35 -2.14
C LEU A 501 40.88 3.10 -2.72
N LEU A 502 41.70 2.14 -3.18
CA LEU A 502 41.18 0.87 -3.68
C LEU A 502 40.43 0.11 -2.60
N LEU A 503 40.99 -0.03 -1.40
CA LEU A 503 40.32 -0.70 -0.29
C LEU A 503 39.01 0.01 0.12
N TRP A 504 38.95 1.34 0.15
CA TRP A 504 37.74 2.06 0.46
C TRP A 504 36.62 1.78 -0.54
N VAL A 505 36.95 1.73 -1.83
CA VAL A 505 35.95 1.52 -2.88
C VAL A 505 35.49 0.06 -2.93
N VAL A 506 36.42 -0.90 -2.98
CA VAL A 506 36.05 -2.32 -3.16
C VAL A 506 35.44 -2.96 -1.93
N SER A 507 35.64 -2.38 -0.74
CA SER A 507 35.03 -2.84 0.50
C SER A 507 33.66 -2.20 0.77
N CYS A 508 33.13 -1.41 -0.14
CA CYS A 508 31.78 -0.85 -0.05
C CYS A 508 30.72 -1.97 0.04
N PRO A 509 29.80 -1.94 1.01
CA PRO A 509 28.76 -2.95 1.13
C PRO A 509 27.51 -2.65 0.29
N CYS A 510 27.62 -1.90 -0.82
CA CYS A 510 26.50 -1.41 -1.61
C CYS A 510 25.59 -2.55 -2.11
N ALA A 511 26.17 -3.60 -2.70
CA ALA A 511 25.43 -4.77 -3.16
C ALA A 511 24.73 -5.52 -2.01
N LEU A 512 25.33 -5.52 -0.81
CA LEU A 512 24.76 -6.13 0.38
C LEU A 512 23.50 -5.39 0.88
N LEU A 513 23.52 -4.05 0.84
CA LEU A 513 22.38 -3.23 1.24
C LEU A 513 21.14 -3.48 0.35
N LEU A 514 21.35 -3.80 -0.93
CA LEU A 514 20.28 -4.08 -1.89
C LEU A 514 19.86 -5.54 -1.93
N ALA A 515 20.64 -6.43 -1.32
CA ALA A 515 20.38 -7.87 -1.34
C ALA A 515 19.02 -8.25 -0.76
N THR A 516 18.49 -7.45 0.19
CA THR A 516 17.20 -7.67 0.87
C THR A 516 16.03 -6.89 0.27
N PRO A 517 16.07 -5.56 0.09
CA PRO A 517 14.89 -4.80 -0.27
C PRO A 517 14.38 -5.13 -1.69
N VAL A 518 15.26 -5.36 -2.65
CA VAL A 518 14.85 -5.63 -4.05
C VAL A 518 14.10 -6.95 -4.19
N PRO A 519 14.58 -8.10 -3.67
CA PRO A 519 13.81 -9.35 -3.71
C PRO A 519 12.47 -9.27 -2.97
N HIS A 520 12.42 -8.61 -1.80
CA HIS A 520 11.18 -8.47 -1.04
C HIS A 520 10.16 -7.63 -1.79
N ALA A 521 10.56 -6.46 -2.29
CA ALA A 521 9.66 -5.60 -3.06
C ALA A 521 9.12 -6.31 -4.32
N ALA A 522 9.98 -7.07 -5.02
CA ALA A 522 9.59 -7.85 -6.18
C ALA A 522 8.63 -8.99 -5.83
N ALA A 523 8.84 -9.67 -4.69
CA ALA A 523 7.94 -10.74 -4.22
C ALA A 523 6.61 -10.19 -3.73
N LEU A 524 6.60 -9.08 -2.98
CA LEU A 524 5.36 -8.41 -2.55
C LEU A 524 4.53 -7.94 -3.75
N SER A 525 5.19 -7.37 -4.78
CA SER A 525 4.54 -7.02 -6.05
C SER A 525 3.90 -8.24 -6.74
N ASN A 526 4.62 -9.37 -6.78
CA ASN A 526 4.10 -10.60 -7.37
C ASN A 526 2.91 -11.16 -6.57
N ALA A 527 2.97 -11.12 -5.23
CA ALA A 527 1.85 -11.50 -4.36
C ALA A 527 0.60 -10.65 -4.64
N ALA A 528 0.77 -9.31 -4.71
CA ALA A 528 -0.31 -8.38 -5.01
C ALA A 528 -0.93 -8.61 -6.41
N GLN A 529 -0.11 -8.90 -7.43
CA GLN A 529 -0.61 -9.24 -8.77
C GLN A 529 -1.43 -10.54 -8.80
N ARG A 530 -1.21 -11.45 -7.84
CA ARG A 530 -1.98 -12.68 -7.66
C ARG A 530 -3.20 -12.50 -6.76
N GLY A 531 -3.44 -11.28 -6.27
CA GLY A 531 -4.55 -10.96 -5.39
C GLY A 531 -4.27 -11.14 -3.90
N ALA A 532 -3.07 -11.54 -3.48
CA ALA A 532 -2.72 -11.67 -2.07
C ALA A 532 -2.05 -10.41 -1.53
N VAL A 533 -2.44 -10.01 -0.32
CA VAL A 533 -1.83 -8.87 0.40
C VAL A 533 -0.95 -9.41 1.53
N VAL A 534 0.32 -9.03 1.55
CA VAL A 534 1.30 -9.48 2.56
C VAL A 534 1.81 -8.29 3.38
N ARG A 535 1.81 -8.43 4.70
CA ARG A 535 2.24 -7.40 5.67
C ARG A 535 3.76 -7.23 5.68
N GLY A 536 4.30 -6.71 4.58
CA GLY A 536 5.71 -6.39 4.47
C GLY A 536 6.66 -7.59 4.31
N GLY A 537 7.95 -7.29 4.29
CA GLY A 537 8.98 -8.29 4.05
C GLY A 537 9.20 -9.25 5.22
N ASP A 538 8.92 -8.85 6.46
CA ASP A 538 9.08 -9.69 7.66
C ASP A 538 8.08 -10.87 7.64
N ALA A 539 6.83 -10.62 7.26
CA ALA A 539 5.83 -11.67 7.10
C ALA A 539 6.23 -12.67 6.00
N LEU A 540 6.73 -12.16 4.87
CA LEU A 540 7.22 -13.00 3.78
C LEU A 540 8.43 -13.85 4.20
N GLU A 541 9.36 -13.27 4.98
CA GLU A 541 10.53 -13.97 5.53
C GLU A 541 10.11 -15.08 6.49
N ARG A 542 9.18 -14.81 7.42
CA ARG A 542 8.64 -15.83 8.35
C ARG A 542 7.88 -16.92 7.59
N MET A 543 7.06 -16.57 6.59
CA MET A 543 6.32 -17.52 5.77
C MET A 543 7.24 -18.50 5.03
N ALA A 544 8.43 -18.07 4.59
CA ALA A 544 9.40 -18.95 3.95
C ALA A 544 9.88 -20.11 4.85
N HIS A 545 9.88 -19.88 6.16
CA HIS A 545 10.36 -20.80 7.19
C HIS A 545 9.24 -21.64 7.82
N VAL A 546 7.98 -21.43 7.45
CA VAL A 546 6.84 -22.19 7.97
C VAL A 546 7.04 -23.70 7.75
N ASN A 547 6.88 -24.45 8.85
CA ASN A 547 6.95 -25.91 8.88
C ASN A 547 5.73 -26.55 9.54
N HIS A 548 4.81 -25.74 10.10
CA HIS A 548 3.58 -26.20 10.75
C HIS A 548 2.42 -25.27 10.41
N ILE A 549 1.32 -25.81 9.88
CA ILE A 549 0.12 -25.04 9.54
C ILE A 549 -1.03 -25.50 10.42
N LEU A 550 -1.71 -24.55 11.02
CA LEU A 550 -2.93 -24.71 11.78
C LEU A 550 -4.07 -24.11 10.95
N LEU A 551 -5.04 -24.93 10.58
CA LEU A 551 -6.16 -24.51 9.72
C LEU A 551 -7.43 -24.47 10.55
N ASP A 552 -8.15 -23.35 10.50
CA ASP A 552 -9.53 -23.34 10.93
C ASP A 552 -10.40 -24.17 9.96
N LYS A 553 -11.45 -24.81 10.46
CA LYS A 553 -12.37 -25.59 9.62
C LYS A 553 -13.38 -24.65 8.94
N THR A 554 -14.12 -23.91 9.74
CA THR A 554 -15.33 -23.20 9.30
C THR A 554 -15.00 -21.90 8.59
N GLY A 555 -15.49 -21.69 7.35
CA GLY A 555 -15.18 -20.49 6.57
C GLY A 555 -13.77 -20.48 5.96
N THR A 556 -12.91 -21.44 6.30
CA THR A 556 -11.54 -21.58 5.78
C THR A 556 -11.42 -22.79 4.84
N LEU A 557 -11.57 -23.99 5.38
CA LEU A 557 -11.59 -25.23 4.60
C LEU A 557 -12.99 -25.60 4.09
N THR A 558 -14.03 -25.05 4.72
CA THR A 558 -15.42 -25.15 4.27
C THR A 558 -15.89 -23.81 3.69
N SER A 559 -16.92 -23.83 2.86
CA SER A 559 -17.45 -22.61 2.21
C SER A 559 -18.01 -21.59 3.22
N GLY A 560 -18.26 -22.01 4.47
CA GLY A 560 -18.90 -21.17 5.51
C GLY A 560 -20.34 -20.78 5.19
N LYS A 561 -20.82 -21.11 3.99
CA LYS A 561 -22.20 -20.85 3.54
C LYS A 561 -22.99 -22.14 3.72
N PRO A 562 -24.05 -22.12 4.54
CA PRO A 562 -24.91 -23.30 4.65
C PRO A 562 -25.59 -23.56 3.30
N LYS A 563 -25.76 -24.82 2.94
CA LYS A 563 -26.53 -25.25 1.77
C LYS A 563 -27.76 -26.03 2.22
N ILE A 564 -28.87 -25.90 1.48
CA ILE A 564 -30.03 -26.76 1.75
C ILE A 564 -29.63 -28.22 1.48
N GLY A 565 -29.70 -29.07 2.52
CA GLY A 565 -29.52 -30.51 2.39
C GLY A 565 -30.80 -31.16 1.90
N GLU A 566 -31.82 -31.25 2.75
CA GLU A 566 -33.11 -31.87 2.43
C GLU A 566 -34.28 -30.97 2.84
N ILE A 567 -35.35 -30.96 2.05
CA ILE A 567 -36.63 -30.38 2.41
C ILE A 567 -37.64 -31.51 2.62
N VAL A 568 -37.88 -31.80 3.89
CA VAL A 568 -38.87 -32.79 4.32
C VAL A 568 -40.25 -32.15 4.41
N LEU A 569 -41.26 -32.79 3.83
CA LEU A 569 -42.61 -32.23 3.75
C LEU A 569 -43.57 -32.92 4.70
N GLY A 570 -44.44 -32.16 5.33
CA GLY A 570 -45.63 -32.68 6.02
C GLY A 570 -46.59 -33.39 5.09
N LYS A 571 -47.48 -34.22 5.64
CA LYS A 571 -48.41 -35.06 4.88
C LYS A 571 -49.31 -34.21 3.96
N GLY A 572 -49.36 -34.58 2.67
CA GLY A 572 -50.21 -33.91 1.68
C GLY A 572 -49.72 -32.50 1.23
N ARG A 573 -48.46 -32.12 1.54
CA ARG A 573 -47.87 -30.83 1.14
C ARG A 573 -47.09 -31.00 -0.17
N ARG A 574 -46.91 -29.86 -0.90
CA ARG A 574 -46.18 -29.84 -2.17
C ARG A 574 -44.86 -29.08 -1.99
N ARG A 575 -43.77 -29.69 -2.41
CA ARG A 575 -42.41 -29.11 -2.31
C ARG A 575 -42.32 -27.71 -2.95
N LEU A 576 -42.85 -27.57 -4.16
CA LEU A 576 -42.82 -26.27 -4.86
C LEU A 576 -43.50 -25.17 -4.05
N SER A 577 -44.68 -25.44 -3.46
CA SER A 577 -45.40 -24.44 -2.69
C SER A 577 -44.69 -24.10 -1.37
N ALA A 578 -44.08 -25.08 -0.73
CA ALA A 578 -43.30 -24.84 0.47
C ALA A 578 -42.06 -23.95 0.16
N LEU A 579 -41.33 -24.29 -0.88
CA LEU A 579 -40.15 -23.50 -1.30
C LEU A 579 -40.51 -22.07 -1.73
N GLN A 580 -41.62 -21.91 -2.48
CA GLN A 580 -42.11 -20.55 -2.85
C GLN A 580 -42.38 -19.66 -1.62
N ILE A 581 -43.06 -20.26 -0.60
CA ILE A 581 -43.36 -19.53 0.64
C ILE A 581 -42.10 -19.24 1.45
N MET A 582 -41.17 -20.20 1.56
CA MET A 582 -39.89 -19.98 2.23
C MET A 582 -39.10 -18.87 1.55
N MET A 583 -38.96 -18.87 0.24
CA MET A 583 -38.32 -17.76 -0.51
C MET A 583 -39.00 -16.41 -0.28
N GLY A 584 -40.36 -16.42 -0.20
CA GLY A 584 -41.13 -15.20 0.04
C GLY A 584 -40.88 -14.63 1.44
N LEU A 585 -40.80 -15.46 2.47
CA LEU A 585 -40.50 -15.07 3.85
C LEU A 585 -39.07 -14.53 3.98
N GLU A 586 -38.12 -15.21 3.35
CA GLU A 586 -36.67 -14.89 3.45
C GLU A 586 -36.23 -13.79 2.48
N SER A 587 -37.11 -13.27 1.63
CA SER A 587 -36.79 -12.33 0.55
C SER A 587 -36.16 -10.99 1.00
N ARG A 588 -36.20 -10.68 2.29
CA ARG A 588 -35.63 -9.45 2.88
C ARG A 588 -34.64 -9.75 4.03
N SER A 589 -34.29 -11.01 4.23
CA SER A 589 -33.38 -11.43 5.28
C SER A 589 -31.96 -11.63 4.72
N ASN A 590 -30.97 -11.11 5.43
CA ASN A 590 -29.56 -11.36 5.13
C ASN A 590 -28.98 -12.53 5.96
N HIS A 591 -29.84 -13.27 6.64
CA HIS A 591 -29.41 -14.43 7.43
C HIS A 591 -28.83 -15.51 6.49
N PRO A 592 -27.71 -16.20 6.83
CA PRO A 592 -27.11 -17.21 5.97
C PRO A 592 -28.08 -18.29 5.48
N TYR A 593 -29.00 -18.74 6.34
CA TYR A 593 -30.05 -19.71 5.93
C TYR A 593 -31.04 -19.13 4.92
N ALA A 594 -31.37 -17.83 5.07
CA ALA A 594 -32.24 -17.13 4.12
C ALA A 594 -31.61 -17.09 2.72
N LEU A 595 -30.35 -16.70 2.66
CA LEU A 595 -29.58 -16.67 1.39
C LEU A 595 -29.54 -18.06 0.75
N SER A 596 -29.33 -19.13 1.54
CA SER A 596 -29.32 -20.50 1.03
C SER A 596 -30.70 -20.94 0.49
N VAL A 597 -31.78 -20.52 1.12
CA VAL A 597 -33.16 -20.78 0.62
C VAL A 597 -33.40 -20.06 -0.71
N LEU A 598 -32.97 -18.80 -0.80
CA LEU A 598 -33.14 -18.00 -2.03
C LEU A 598 -32.31 -18.56 -3.18
N GLU A 599 -31.04 -18.84 -2.95
CA GLU A 599 -30.13 -19.43 -3.93
C GLU A 599 -30.63 -20.81 -4.42
N TYR A 600 -31.04 -21.66 -3.48
CA TYR A 600 -31.58 -22.97 -3.83
C TYR A 600 -32.83 -22.85 -4.70
N GLY A 601 -33.76 -21.94 -4.35
CA GLY A 601 -34.98 -21.73 -5.11
C GLY A 601 -34.72 -21.12 -6.50
N GLU A 602 -33.77 -20.22 -6.63
CA GLU A 602 -33.33 -19.65 -7.92
C GLU A 602 -32.74 -20.72 -8.82
N ASN A 603 -31.86 -21.60 -8.30
CA ASN A 603 -31.27 -22.72 -9.03
C ASN A 603 -32.32 -23.72 -9.51
N GLU A 604 -33.39 -23.94 -8.74
CA GLU A 604 -34.57 -24.76 -9.16
C GLU A 604 -35.51 -24.01 -10.10
N GLY A 605 -35.24 -22.74 -10.43
CA GLY A 605 -36.10 -21.91 -11.29
C GLY A 605 -37.47 -21.53 -10.65
N VAL A 606 -37.54 -21.53 -9.32
CA VAL A 606 -38.76 -21.26 -8.57
C VAL A 606 -38.87 -19.75 -8.28
N LYS A 607 -40.04 -19.19 -8.49
CA LYS A 607 -40.33 -17.79 -8.13
C LYS A 607 -40.86 -17.71 -6.70
N ALA A 608 -40.32 -16.76 -5.92
CA ALA A 608 -40.79 -16.48 -4.57
C ALA A 608 -42.28 -16.14 -4.52
N ALA A 609 -43.00 -16.63 -3.51
CA ALA A 609 -44.37 -16.22 -3.25
C ALA A 609 -44.45 -14.80 -2.72
N THR A 610 -45.49 -14.07 -3.04
CA THR A 610 -45.72 -12.75 -2.46
C THR A 610 -46.20 -12.91 -1.00
N VAL A 611 -45.33 -12.55 -0.08
CA VAL A 611 -45.64 -12.49 1.36
C VAL A 611 -45.70 -11.02 1.77
N LYS A 612 -46.73 -10.64 2.52
CA LYS A 612 -46.95 -9.30 3.06
C LYS A 612 -46.68 -9.29 4.55
N GLU A 613 -46.54 -8.10 5.13
CA GLU A 613 -46.42 -7.89 6.57
C GLU A 613 -45.29 -8.74 7.18
N LEU A 614 -44.11 -8.76 6.48
CA LEU A 614 -42.92 -9.46 6.95
C LEU A 614 -42.42 -8.79 8.24
N ALA A 615 -42.24 -9.59 9.28
CA ALA A 615 -41.74 -9.16 10.57
C ALA A 615 -40.80 -10.18 11.17
N ASP A 616 -39.68 -9.70 11.74
CA ASP A 616 -38.79 -10.52 12.54
C ASP A 616 -39.43 -10.85 13.88
N ILE A 617 -39.39 -12.12 14.25
CA ILE A 617 -39.87 -12.63 15.53
C ILE A 617 -38.72 -13.31 16.29
N GLU A 618 -38.82 -13.49 17.58
CA GLU A 618 -37.74 -14.13 18.40
C GLU A 618 -37.32 -15.51 17.86
N ALA A 619 -38.24 -16.25 17.25
CA ALA A 619 -37.97 -17.57 16.71
C ALA A 619 -37.60 -17.60 15.23
N GLY A 620 -37.69 -16.47 14.49
CA GLY A 620 -37.45 -16.44 13.04
C GLY A 620 -38.17 -15.29 12.33
N VAL A 621 -38.80 -15.54 11.21
CA VAL A 621 -39.49 -14.55 10.37
C VAL A 621 -40.94 -14.97 10.16
N SER A 622 -41.89 -14.04 10.26
CA SER A 622 -43.31 -14.25 10.02
C SER A 622 -43.86 -13.32 8.96
N GLY A 623 -45.02 -13.65 8.38
CA GLY A 623 -45.68 -12.82 7.39
C GLY A 623 -47.02 -13.39 6.97
N GLN A 624 -47.71 -12.76 5.99
CA GLN A 624 -48.97 -13.19 5.46
C GLN A 624 -48.88 -13.60 4.00
N HIS A 625 -49.29 -14.82 3.70
CA HIS A 625 -49.40 -15.32 2.33
C HIS A 625 -50.91 -15.55 1.96
N GLY A 626 -51.47 -14.61 1.24
CA GLY A 626 -52.95 -14.57 1.01
C GLY A 626 -53.72 -14.28 2.27
N ALA A 627 -54.54 -15.22 2.75
CA ALA A 627 -55.26 -15.14 4.01
C ALA A 627 -54.60 -15.97 5.13
N ALA A 628 -53.50 -16.65 4.84
CA ALA A 628 -52.85 -17.56 5.80
C ALA A 628 -51.68 -16.84 6.44
N GLU A 629 -51.49 -17.07 7.75
CA GLU A 629 -50.30 -16.69 8.47
C GLU A 629 -49.21 -17.72 8.18
N VAL A 630 -48.03 -17.24 7.81
CA VAL A 630 -46.88 -18.08 7.51
C VAL A 630 -45.63 -17.61 8.29
N ALA A 631 -44.83 -18.55 8.75
CA ALA A 631 -43.56 -18.23 9.42
C ALA A 631 -42.48 -19.27 9.15
N ILE A 632 -41.22 -18.85 9.14
CA ILE A 632 -40.07 -19.70 9.27
C ILE A 632 -39.52 -19.54 10.66
N ILE A 633 -39.44 -20.64 11.41
CA ILE A 633 -39.01 -20.61 12.80
C ILE A 633 -37.94 -21.68 13.06
N ARG A 634 -37.19 -21.53 14.15
CA ARG A 634 -36.35 -22.59 14.68
C ARG A 634 -37.23 -23.72 15.22
N PRO A 635 -36.95 -24.98 14.85
CA PRO A 635 -37.78 -26.12 15.29
C PRO A 635 -37.86 -26.27 16.81
N ASP A 636 -36.77 -25.94 17.56
CA ASP A 636 -36.72 -25.97 19.03
C ASP A 636 -37.69 -25.02 19.73
N LYS A 637 -38.18 -24.02 19.02
CA LYS A 637 -39.13 -23.03 19.52
C LYS A 637 -40.60 -23.36 19.17
N ALA A 638 -40.83 -24.38 18.34
CA ALA A 638 -42.16 -24.71 17.86
C ALA A 638 -43.16 -25.01 18.97
N GLU A 639 -42.76 -25.78 19.99
CA GLU A 639 -43.58 -26.12 21.14
C GLU A 639 -43.94 -24.89 21.97
N ALA A 640 -42.97 -24.00 22.23
CA ALA A 640 -43.19 -22.77 23.00
C ALA A 640 -44.14 -21.80 22.29
N MET A 641 -44.23 -21.86 20.94
CA MET A 641 -45.10 -21.05 20.09
C MET A 641 -46.50 -21.76 19.86
N GLY A 642 -46.72 -22.94 20.39
CA GLY A 642 -47.94 -23.68 20.21
C GLY A 642 -48.15 -24.23 18.81
N VAL A 643 -47.05 -24.40 18.05
CA VAL A 643 -47.10 -24.93 16.67
C VAL A 643 -47.23 -26.45 16.72
N THR A 644 -48.21 -26.98 15.97
CA THR A 644 -48.39 -28.42 15.81
C THR A 644 -47.41 -28.95 14.75
N VAL A 645 -46.55 -29.89 15.11
CA VAL A 645 -45.55 -30.48 14.23
C VAL A 645 -45.84 -31.99 14.08
N GLU A 646 -45.84 -32.51 12.86
CA GLU A 646 -46.01 -33.93 12.59
C GLU A 646 -44.75 -34.71 13.00
N ASP A 647 -44.91 -35.97 13.53
CA ASP A 647 -43.80 -36.82 13.96
C ASP A 647 -42.69 -36.96 12.90
N ARG A 648 -43.08 -37.06 11.64
CA ARG A 648 -42.15 -37.12 10.50
C ARG A 648 -41.21 -35.92 10.41
N LEU A 649 -41.69 -34.73 10.71
CA LEU A 649 -40.86 -33.51 10.69
C LEU A 649 -39.99 -33.42 11.95
N LEU A 650 -40.46 -33.94 13.09
CA LEU A 650 -39.67 -34.06 14.30
C LEU A 650 -38.55 -35.07 14.13
N ASP A 651 -38.82 -36.24 13.56
CA ASP A 651 -37.82 -37.27 13.24
C ASP A 651 -36.74 -36.70 12.29
N ALA A 652 -37.15 -35.91 11.28
CA ALA A 652 -36.22 -35.26 10.36
C ALA A 652 -35.37 -34.18 11.09
N TYR A 653 -35.95 -33.45 12.02
CA TYR A 653 -35.20 -32.49 12.83
C TYR A 653 -34.17 -33.16 13.73
N GLU A 654 -34.56 -34.23 14.43
CA GLU A 654 -33.61 -34.97 15.27
C GLU A 654 -32.50 -35.65 14.45
N ALA A 655 -32.80 -36.12 13.26
CA ALA A 655 -31.80 -36.66 12.31
C ALA A 655 -30.81 -35.56 11.87
N ALA A 656 -31.30 -34.40 11.41
CA ALA A 656 -30.45 -33.28 11.04
C ALA A 656 -29.58 -32.80 12.20
N LYS A 657 -30.15 -32.73 13.41
CA LYS A 657 -29.43 -32.35 14.61
C LYS A 657 -28.37 -33.37 15.03
N ALA A 658 -28.64 -34.68 14.86
CA ALA A 658 -27.66 -35.73 15.13
C ALA A 658 -26.48 -35.69 14.19
N GLU A 659 -26.66 -35.18 12.94
CA GLU A 659 -25.64 -34.98 11.94
C GLU A 659 -24.95 -33.60 12.08
N GLY A 660 -25.32 -32.77 13.06
CA GLY A 660 -24.77 -31.42 13.26
C GLY A 660 -25.29 -30.38 12.25
N HIS A 661 -26.34 -30.68 11.54
CA HIS A 661 -26.95 -29.78 10.56
C HIS A 661 -27.93 -28.80 11.22
N GLY A 662 -28.00 -27.58 10.71
CA GLY A 662 -29.05 -26.65 11.07
C GLY A 662 -30.39 -27.03 10.46
N ALA A 663 -31.49 -26.52 11.03
CA ALA A 663 -32.82 -26.73 10.46
C ALA A 663 -33.74 -25.52 10.66
N SER A 664 -34.65 -25.31 9.71
CA SER A 664 -35.72 -24.32 9.79
C SER A 664 -37.08 -24.97 9.49
N LEU A 665 -38.07 -24.66 10.30
CA LEU A 665 -39.43 -25.17 10.15
C LEU A 665 -40.32 -24.12 9.52
N LEU A 666 -40.92 -24.44 8.37
CA LEU A 666 -41.95 -23.61 7.76
C LEU A 666 -43.30 -23.96 8.41
N VAL A 667 -43.93 -22.93 8.97
CA VAL A 667 -45.23 -22.98 9.63
C VAL A 667 -46.28 -22.27 8.76
N LYS A 668 -47.47 -22.80 8.72
CA LYS A 668 -48.65 -22.18 8.11
C LYS A 668 -49.85 -22.39 9.00
N ASP A 669 -50.53 -21.28 9.41
CA ASP A 669 -51.72 -21.29 10.27
C ASP A 669 -51.49 -22.14 11.56
N GLY A 670 -50.32 -22.03 12.21
CA GLY A 670 -49.95 -22.75 13.42
C GLY A 670 -49.59 -24.23 13.20
N VAL A 671 -49.45 -24.70 11.96
CA VAL A 671 -49.07 -26.09 11.64
C VAL A 671 -47.75 -26.12 10.88
N GLY A 672 -46.78 -26.93 11.30
CA GLY A 672 -45.55 -27.19 10.60
C GLY A 672 -45.81 -27.92 9.27
N ILE A 673 -45.41 -27.35 8.15
CA ILE A 673 -45.68 -27.88 6.83
C ILE A 673 -44.50 -28.39 6.04
N ALA A 674 -43.27 -27.92 6.39
CA ALA A 674 -42.02 -28.38 5.84
C ALA A 674 -40.86 -28.07 6.78
N LEU A 675 -39.84 -28.92 6.75
CA LEU A 675 -38.55 -28.72 7.42
C LEU A 675 -37.46 -28.67 6.37
N ALA A 676 -36.63 -27.63 6.38
CA ALA A 676 -35.42 -27.56 5.60
C ALA A 676 -34.22 -27.79 6.51
N SER A 677 -33.36 -28.76 6.16
CA SER A 677 -32.06 -28.93 6.80
C SER A 677 -30.97 -28.16 6.06
N PHE A 678 -29.95 -27.69 6.81
CA PHE A 678 -28.84 -26.94 6.25
C PHE A 678 -27.52 -27.64 6.59
N VAL A 679 -26.79 -27.99 5.55
CA VAL A 679 -25.47 -28.62 5.66
C VAL A 679 -24.43 -27.51 5.71
N HIS A 680 -23.55 -27.57 6.73
CA HIS A 680 -22.50 -26.56 6.96
C HIS A 680 -21.11 -26.98 6.49
N ASP A 681 -20.92 -28.27 6.20
CA ASP A 681 -19.60 -28.89 5.99
C ASP A 681 -19.24 -29.11 4.52
N ASP A 682 -19.77 -28.27 3.62
CA ASP A 682 -19.37 -28.35 2.24
C ASP A 682 -17.90 -27.91 2.10
N THR A 683 -17.04 -28.88 1.70
CA THR A 683 -15.60 -28.63 1.52
C THR A 683 -15.39 -27.54 0.45
N ARG A 684 -14.65 -26.50 0.79
CA ARG A 684 -14.31 -25.46 -0.16
C ARG A 684 -13.45 -26.03 -1.29
N ASP A 685 -13.75 -25.63 -2.53
CA ASP A 685 -12.98 -26.04 -3.70
C ASP A 685 -11.50 -25.67 -3.54
N GLY A 686 -10.60 -26.61 -3.82
CA GLY A 686 -9.15 -26.44 -3.65
C GLY A 686 -8.60 -26.80 -2.25
N SER A 687 -9.44 -27.15 -1.26
CA SER A 687 -8.96 -27.51 0.09
C SER A 687 -8.16 -28.81 0.11
N GLU A 688 -8.58 -29.82 -0.64
CA GLU A 688 -7.85 -31.08 -0.75
C GLU A 688 -6.49 -30.89 -1.45
N GLU A 689 -6.47 -30.09 -2.52
CA GLU A 689 -5.26 -29.72 -3.23
C GLU A 689 -4.29 -28.94 -2.36
N LEU A 690 -4.78 -27.98 -1.56
CA LEU A 690 -3.98 -27.27 -0.58
C LEU A 690 -3.30 -28.23 0.39
N ILE A 691 -4.07 -29.13 1.01
CA ILE A 691 -3.55 -30.09 1.99
C ILE A 691 -2.52 -31.02 1.35
N ALA A 692 -2.81 -31.56 0.17
CA ALA A 692 -1.87 -32.39 -0.57
C ALA A 692 -0.58 -31.65 -0.94
N ALA A 693 -0.70 -30.39 -1.36
CA ALA A 693 0.43 -29.55 -1.73
C ALA A 693 1.31 -29.19 -0.53
N MET A 694 0.74 -28.92 0.64
CA MET A 694 1.49 -28.61 1.86
C MET A 694 2.21 -29.84 2.41
N LYS A 695 1.56 -31.02 2.39
CA LYS A 695 2.22 -32.30 2.72
C LYS A 695 3.43 -32.60 1.82
N LYS A 696 3.31 -32.35 0.51
CA LYS A 696 4.42 -32.50 -0.43
C LYS A 696 5.61 -31.62 -0.10
N ARG A 697 5.38 -30.49 0.60
CA ARG A 697 6.40 -29.53 1.04
C ARG A 697 6.96 -29.85 2.43
N ASN A 698 6.60 -31.01 3.01
CA ASN A 698 6.96 -31.43 4.37
C ASN A 698 6.51 -30.40 5.44
N ILE A 699 5.31 -29.86 5.27
CA ILE A 699 4.67 -28.97 6.25
C ILE A 699 3.65 -29.82 7.01
N ASN A 700 3.72 -29.80 8.33
CA ASN A 700 2.75 -30.46 9.20
C ASN A 700 1.43 -29.67 9.18
N ILE A 701 0.31 -30.39 9.22
CA ILE A 701 -1.01 -29.77 9.15
C ILE A 701 -1.87 -30.27 10.30
N GLU A 702 -2.48 -29.35 11.04
CA GLU A 702 -3.51 -29.62 12.05
C GLU A 702 -4.76 -28.80 11.76
N ILE A 703 -5.94 -29.33 12.05
CA ILE A 703 -7.22 -28.64 11.94
C ILE A 703 -7.71 -28.30 13.36
N LEU A 704 -8.06 -27.02 13.58
CA LEU A 704 -8.61 -26.51 14.83
C LEU A 704 -10.06 -26.08 14.58
N SER A 705 -11.02 -26.56 15.41
CA SER A 705 -12.41 -26.17 15.25
C SER A 705 -13.14 -26.15 16.60
N GLY A 706 -14.15 -25.28 16.72
CA GLY A 706 -15.11 -25.31 17.82
C GLY A 706 -16.14 -26.45 17.73
N ASP A 707 -16.24 -27.12 16.56
CA ASP A 707 -17.15 -28.24 16.35
C ASP A 707 -16.74 -29.47 17.17
N SER A 708 -17.68 -30.44 17.32
CA SER A 708 -17.40 -31.67 18.07
C SER A 708 -16.19 -32.42 17.51
N GLN A 709 -15.42 -33.07 18.40
CA GLN A 709 -14.23 -33.82 17.97
C GLN A 709 -14.55 -34.87 16.89
N GLN A 710 -15.72 -35.51 16.97
CA GLN A 710 -16.14 -36.51 15.98
C GLN A 710 -16.29 -35.87 14.58
N ALA A 711 -16.98 -34.73 14.48
CA ALA A 711 -17.21 -34.02 13.22
C ALA A 711 -15.87 -33.55 12.59
N VAL A 712 -14.96 -33.01 13.40
CA VAL A 712 -13.64 -32.57 12.91
C VAL A 712 -12.78 -33.75 12.47
N SER A 713 -12.85 -34.89 13.18
CA SER A 713 -12.13 -36.12 12.79
C SER A 713 -12.66 -36.70 11.47
N GLU A 714 -13.98 -36.70 11.26
CA GLU A 714 -14.59 -37.15 9.99
C GLU A 714 -14.20 -36.23 8.83
N PHE A 715 -14.24 -34.90 9.04
CA PHE A 715 -13.80 -33.93 8.05
C PHE A 715 -12.30 -34.06 7.73
N ALA A 716 -11.43 -34.24 8.74
CA ALA A 716 -10.01 -34.46 8.53
C ALA A 716 -9.74 -35.70 7.65
N ARG A 717 -10.47 -36.81 7.87
CA ARG A 717 -10.37 -38.01 7.05
C ARG A 717 -10.83 -37.76 5.60
N SER A 718 -11.89 -36.97 5.40
CA SER A 718 -12.40 -36.69 4.03
C SER A 718 -11.38 -35.91 3.22
N VAL A 719 -10.64 -34.97 3.82
CA VAL A 719 -9.57 -34.19 3.17
C VAL A 719 -8.19 -34.86 3.23
N GLY A 720 -8.15 -36.12 3.65
CA GLY A 720 -6.93 -36.96 3.62
C GLY A 720 -5.95 -36.69 4.78
N LEU A 721 -6.38 -36.15 5.90
CA LEU A 721 -5.57 -35.98 7.12
C LEU A 721 -5.82 -37.13 8.11
N PRO A 722 -4.83 -37.50 8.94
CA PRO A 722 -5.01 -38.45 10.02
C PRO A 722 -5.87 -37.86 11.13
N GLU A 723 -6.59 -38.69 11.89
CA GLU A 723 -7.43 -38.27 13.01
C GLU A 723 -6.62 -37.53 14.09
N SER A 724 -5.34 -37.85 14.26
CA SER A 724 -4.42 -37.17 15.19
C SER A 724 -4.12 -35.71 14.83
N ALA A 725 -4.49 -35.28 13.64
CA ALA A 725 -4.35 -33.90 13.20
C ALA A 725 -5.64 -33.07 13.34
N ALA A 726 -6.69 -33.69 13.91
CA ALA A 726 -8.01 -33.08 14.10
C ALA A 726 -8.24 -32.72 15.57
N HIS A 727 -8.52 -31.44 15.85
CA HIS A 727 -8.76 -30.94 17.19
C HIS A 727 -10.10 -30.19 17.24
N GLY A 728 -11.10 -30.81 17.82
CA GLY A 728 -12.47 -30.32 17.95
C GLY A 728 -12.83 -29.85 19.34
N GLY A 729 -13.95 -29.12 19.47
CA GLY A 729 -14.47 -28.62 20.75
C GLY A 729 -13.64 -27.50 21.38
N LEU A 730 -12.81 -26.80 20.58
CA LEU A 730 -11.91 -25.75 21.06
C LEU A 730 -12.64 -24.40 21.14
N SER A 731 -12.59 -23.79 22.35
CA SER A 731 -12.97 -22.37 22.49
C SER A 731 -11.95 -21.45 21.79
N PRO A 732 -12.28 -20.19 21.52
CA PRO A 732 -11.32 -19.23 20.95
C PRO A 732 -10.02 -19.11 21.77
N GLU A 733 -10.11 -19.13 23.10
CA GLU A 733 -8.96 -19.04 24.01
C GLU A 733 -8.10 -20.33 23.96
N GLU A 734 -8.74 -21.49 23.82
CA GLU A 734 -8.03 -22.74 23.65
C GLU A 734 -7.32 -22.84 22.31
N LYS A 735 -7.92 -22.30 21.21
CA LYS A 735 -7.24 -22.16 19.92
C LYS A 735 -5.97 -21.31 20.06
N VAL A 736 -6.04 -20.16 20.75
CA VAL A 736 -4.87 -19.30 21.02
C VAL A 736 -3.78 -20.06 21.76
N SER A 737 -4.16 -20.77 22.83
CA SER A 737 -3.23 -21.57 23.64
C SER A 737 -2.58 -22.68 22.81
N TRP A 738 -3.35 -23.30 21.92
CA TRP A 738 -2.85 -24.33 20.99
C TRP A 738 -1.81 -23.78 20.02
N VAL A 739 -2.10 -22.64 19.39
CA VAL A 739 -1.16 -21.94 18.50
C VAL A 739 0.12 -21.58 19.23
N GLN A 740 0.05 -20.98 20.43
CA GLN A 740 1.20 -20.62 21.25
C GLN A 740 2.06 -21.85 21.61
N ALA A 741 1.43 -22.96 21.97
CA ALA A 741 2.15 -24.20 22.29
C ALA A 741 2.94 -24.72 21.07
N ARG A 742 2.39 -24.64 19.87
CA ARG A 742 3.09 -25.03 18.63
C ARG A 742 4.18 -24.04 18.23
N SER A 743 3.94 -22.74 18.37
CA SER A 743 4.94 -21.69 18.03
C SER A 743 6.19 -21.74 18.91
N SER A 744 6.11 -22.38 20.09
CA SER A 744 7.29 -22.58 20.93
C SER A 744 8.34 -23.55 20.32
N SER A 745 7.93 -24.44 19.41
CA SER A 745 8.78 -25.50 18.86
C SER A 745 8.86 -25.51 17.33
N HIS A 746 7.97 -24.81 16.66
CA HIS A 746 7.83 -24.77 15.20
C HIS A 746 7.66 -23.32 14.74
N VAL A 747 7.91 -23.06 13.46
CA VAL A 747 7.47 -21.83 12.80
C VAL A 747 6.05 -22.09 12.29
N THR A 748 5.08 -21.49 12.97
CA THR A 748 3.67 -21.77 12.76
C THR A 748 3.01 -20.78 11.81
N MET A 749 2.04 -21.29 11.05
CA MET A 749 1.10 -20.49 10.29
C MET A 749 -0.31 -20.83 10.74
N MET A 750 -1.06 -19.85 11.21
CA MET A 750 -2.50 -20.01 11.46
C MET A 750 -3.27 -19.45 10.28
N VAL A 751 -4.23 -20.19 9.78
CA VAL A 751 -5.10 -19.82 8.66
C VAL A 751 -6.56 -19.88 9.13
N GLY A 752 -7.27 -18.79 8.98
CA GLY A 752 -8.66 -18.64 9.41
C GLY A 752 -9.43 -17.65 8.54
N ASP A 753 -10.71 -17.44 8.86
CA ASP A 753 -11.57 -16.44 8.21
C ASP A 753 -11.38 -15.02 8.77
N GLY A 754 -10.63 -14.89 9.87
CA GLY A 754 -10.30 -13.60 10.51
C GLY A 754 -11.37 -13.06 11.45
N PHE A 755 -12.56 -13.64 11.50
CA PHE A 755 -13.63 -13.16 12.39
C PHE A 755 -13.57 -13.79 13.78
N ASN A 756 -13.56 -15.11 13.86
CA ASN A 756 -13.51 -15.84 15.13
C ASN A 756 -12.10 -16.14 15.60
N ASP A 757 -11.13 -16.11 14.68
CA ASP A 757 -9.76 -16.55 14.91
C ASP A 757 -8.74 -15.40 15.00
N ALA A 758 -9.19 -14.13 15.04
CA ALA A 758 -8.31 -12.97 15.04
C ALA A 758 -7.20 -13.05 16.10
N ALA A 759 -7.53 -13.49 17.32
CA ALA A 759 -6.55 -13.68 18.40
C ALA A 759 -5.57 -14.82 18.11
N ALA A 760 -6.03 -15.91 17.49
CA ALA A 760 -5.17 -17.04 17.08
C ALA A 760 -4.25 -16.67 15.92
N LEU A 761 -4.76 -15.87 14.95
CA LEU A 761 -3.97 -15.33 13.84
C LEU A 761 -2.84 -14.42 14.37
N ALA A 762 -3.14 -13.55 15.34
CA ALA A 762 -2.18 -12.58 15.88
C ALA A 762 -1.04 -13.22 16.68
N VAL A 763 -1.24 -14.39 17.30
CA VAL A 763 -0.22 -15.08 18.10
C VAL A 763 0.62 -16.09 17.31
N ALA A 764 0.22 -16.45 16.10
CA ALA A 764 1.00 -17.29 15.19
C ALA A 764 2.25 -16.55 14.69
N ASP A 765 3.26 -17.30 14.24
CA ASP A 765 4.40 -16.68 13.56
C ASP A 765 3.96 -16.00 12.24
N VAL A 766 2.95 -16.56 11.56
CA VAL A 766 2.30 -16.00 10.39
C VAL A 766 0.80 -16.21 10.51
N GLY A 767 0.03 -15.14 10.62
CA GLY A 767 -1.44 -15.18 10.53
C GLY A 767 -1.89 -14.96 9.08
N VAL A 768 -2.74 -15.85 8.56
CA VAL A 768 -3.31 -15.76 7.21
C VAL A 768 -4.83 -15.72 7.29
N ALA A 769 -5.43 -14.67 6.77
CA ALA A 769 -6.87 -14.58 6.62
C ALA A 769 -7.29 -14.89 5.17
N ILE A 770 -8.26 -15.82 5.02
CA ILE A 770 -8.84 -16.19 3.71
C ILE A 770 -10.33 -15.87 3.74
N GLY A 771 -10.85 -15.19 2.71
CA GLY A 771 -12.29 -14.96 2.54
C GLY A 771 -12.65 -13.65 1.90
N THR A 772 -13.93 -13.52 1.53
CA THR A 772 -14.51 -12.33 0.88
C THR A 772 -14.90 -11.21 1.87
N GLY A 773 -14.39 -11.25 3.06
CA GLY A 773 -14.58 -10.48 4.27
C GLY A 773 -15.31 -9.15 4.20
N GLU A 774 -16.53 -9.14 4.71
CA GLU A 774 -17.00 -8.01 5.50
C GLU A 774 -16.19 -8.03 6.81
N ALA A 775 -15.35 -7.02 7.02
CA ALA A 775 -14.59 -6.80 8.26
C ALA A 775 -13.73 -7.99 8.74
N VAL A 776 -12.93 -8.57 7.86
CA VAL A 776 -11.73 -9.29 8.32
C VAL A 776 -10.97 -8.32 9.21
N ASN A 777 -10.64 -8.73 10.44
CA ASN A 777 -9.75 -7.96 11.30
C ASN A 777 -8.36 -7.97 10.64
N LEU A 778 -8.19 -7.08 9.66
CA LEU A 778 -6.97 -6.91 8.87
C LEU A 778 -5.76 -6.61 9.76
N GLU A 779 -6.03 -6.08 10.96
CA GLU A 779 -5.00 -5.80 11.95
C GLU A 779 -4.38 -7.07 12.56
N ALA A 780 -5.12 -8.19 12.58
CA ALA A 780 -4.67 -9.44 13.19
C ALA A 780 -3.90 -10.36 12.22
N ALA A 781 -4.06 -10.19 10.89
CA ALA A 781 -3.43 -11.06 9.91
C ALA A 781 -2.16 -10.46 9.31
N ASP A 782 -1.14 -11.29 9.08
CA ASP A 782 0.07 -10.93 8.33
C ASP A 782 -0.12 -11.06 6.81
N VAL A 783 -1.05 -11.92 6.39
CA VAL A 783 -1.36 -12.17 4.99
C VAL A 783 -2.88 -12.23 4.81
N LEU A 784 -3.36 -11.50 3.82
CA LEU A 784 -4.75 -11.53 3.40
C LEU A 784 -4.84 -12.19 2.01
N ILE A 785 -5.69 -13.19 1.89
CA ILE A 785 -6.06 -13.82 0.63
C ILE A 785 -7.54 -13.51 0.38
N PRO A 786 -7.86 -12.43 -0.36
CA PRO A 786 -9.24 -12.14 -0.73
C PRO A 786 -9.73 -13.19 -1.73
N GLY A 787 -10.97 -13.64 -1.58
CA GLY A 787 -11.55 -14.68 -2.43
C GLY A 787 -11.64 -16.05 -1.76
N ASP A 788 -12.21 -17.00 -2.52
CA ASP A 788 -12.60 -18.31 -1.99
C ASP A 788 -11.62 -19.45 -2.36
N ASP A 789 -10.49 -19.14 -3.03
CA ASP A 789 -9.54 -20.16 -3.46
C ASP A 789 -8.35 -20.36 -2.50
N PRO A 790 -8.33 -21.41 -1.68
CA PRO A 790 -7.26 -21.65 -0.72
C PRO A 790 -5.94 -22.09 -1.41
N ARG A 791 -5.94 -22.46 -2.71
CA ARG A 791 -4.74 -22.86 -3.46
C ARG A 791 -3.72 -21.75 -3.54
N LEU A 792 -4.18 -20.46 -3.49
CA LEU A 792 -3.31 -19.30 -3.51
C LEU A 792 -2.32 -19.29 -2.33
N LEU A 793 -2.71 -19.85 -1.17
CA LEU A 793 -1.81 -20.02 -0.02
C LEU A 793 -0.56 -20.84 -0.38
N THR A 794 -0.73 -21.88 -1.19
CA THR A 794 0.40 -22.69 -1.67
C THR A 794 1.36 -21.88 -2.52
N GLU A 795 0.83 -21.05 -3.40
CA GLU A 795 1.62 -20.17 -4.25
C GLU A 795 2.37 -19.12 -3.43
N MET A 796 1.73 -18.59 -2.36
CA MET A 796 2.37 -17.63 -1.47
C MET A 796 3.54 -18.24 -0.70
N VAL A 797 3.39 -19.45 -0.17
CA VAL A 797 4.49 -20.18 0.48
C VAL A 797 5.65 -20.44 -0.49
N ASP A 798 5.36 -20.82 -1.74
CA ASP A 798 6.39 -21.04 -2.75
C ASP A 798 7.11 -19.73 -3.11
N LEU A 799 6.37 -18.65 -3.27
CA LEU A 799 6.90 -17.31 -3.54
C LEU A 799 7.80 -16.85 -2.40
N ALA A 800 7.38 -17.01 -1.15
CA ALA A 800 8.17 -16.68 0.03
C ALA A 800 9.49 -17.47 0.07
N ARG A 801 9.45 -18.78 -0.15
CA ARG A 801 10.64 -19.63 -0.23
C ARG A 801 11.57 -19.26 -1.39
N GLN A 802 11.00 -18.86 -2.53
CA GLN A 802 11.77 -18.38 -3.68
C GLN A 802 12.43 -17.04 -3.38
N ALA A 803 11.73 -16.12 -2.74
CA ALA A 803 12.27 -14.82 -2.30
C ALA A 803 13.44 -15.03 -1.34
N GLN A 804 13.29 -15.89 -0.33
CA GLN A 804 14.34 -16.22 0.63
C GLN A 804 15.58 -16.84 -0.03
N ARG A 805 15.39 -17.74 -0.99
CA ARG A 805 16.52 -18.32 -1.76
C ARG A 805 17.25 -17.26 -2.57
N THR A 806 16.52 -16.37 -3.22
CA THR A 806 17.09 -15.26 -4.01
C THR A 806 17.88 -14.30 -3.13
N LEU A 807 17.32 -13.97 -1.97
CA LEU A 807 17.97 -13.13 -0.96
C LEU A 807 19.30 -13.77 -0.50
N MET A 808 19.30 -15.06 -0.15
CA MET A 808 20.52 -15.77 0.26
C MET A 808 21.56 -15.85 -0.87
N GLN A 809 21.13 -16.01 -2.12
CA GLN A 809 22.00 -15.94 -3.28
C GLN A 809 22.66 -14.56 -3.40
N ASN A 810 21.88 -13.49 -3.27
CA ASN A 810 22.38 -12.11 -3.33
C ASN A 810 23.37 -11.81 -2.20
N LEU A 811 23.03 -12.22 -0.98
CA LEU A 811 23.89 -12.07 0.20
C LEU A 811 25.24 -12.77 0.01
N PHE A 812 25.20 -14.05 -0.36
CA PHE A 812 26.41 -14.84 -0.62
C PHE A 812 27.26 -14.23 -1.73
N PHE A 813 26.63 -13.85 -2.84
CA PHE A 813 27.32 -13.27 -3.99
C PHE A 813 27.96 -11.93 -3.63
N SER A 814 27.27 -11.05 -2.91
CA SER A 814 27.80 -9.75 -2.47
C SER A 814 29.02 -9.90 -1.57
N VAL A 815 28.95 -10.79 -0.57
CA VAL A 815 30.06 -11.05 0.34
C VAL A 815 31.24 -11.68 -0.42
N PHE A 816 30.96 -12.66 -1.30
CA PHE A 816 31.99 -13.35 -2.08
C PHE A 816 32.75 -12.37 -2.99
N ILE A 817 32.06 -11.48 -3.71
CA ILE A 817 32.70 -10.50 -4.58
C ILE A 817 33.53 -9.51 -3.76
N THR A 818 33.00 -8.98 -2.66
CA THR A 818 33.72 -8.04 -1.79
C THR A 818 35.01 -8.66 -1.25
N VAL A 819 34.94 -9.89 -0.71
CA VAL A 819 36.13 -10.60 -0.19
C VAL A 819 37.16 -10.87 -1.30
N THR A 820 36.67 -11.28 -2.49
CA THR A 820 37.54 -11.54 -3.64
C THR A 820 38.22 -10.27 -4.12
N LEU A 821 37.53 -9.14 -4.18
CA LEU A 821 38.08 -7.85 -4.58
C LEU A 821 39.11 -7.34 -3.56
N VAL A 822 38.83 -7.42 -2.26
CA VAL A 822 39.75 -7.03 -1.19
C VAL A 822 41.03 -7.91 -1.27
N PHE A 823 40.88 -9.21 -1.46
CA PHE A 823 41.97 -10.13 -1.63
C PHE A 823 42.81 -9.79 -2.87
N ALA A 824 42.15 -9.50 -4.01
CA ALA A 824 42.82 -9.13 -5.25
C ALA A 824 43.60 -7.81 -5.13
N VAL A 825 43.09 -6.83 -4.39
CA VAL A 825 43.78 -5.57 -4.07
C VAL A 825 45.00 -5.82 -3.21
N VAL A 826 44.87 -6.63 -2.15
CA VAL A 826 46.01 -6.96 -1.26
C VAL A 826 47.10 -7.78 -1.99
N GLN A 827 46.69 -8.64 -2.95
CA GLN A 827 47.63 -9.37 -3.80
C GLN A 827 48.19 -8.56 -4.97
N GLN A 828 47.77 -7.28 -5.10
CA GLN A 828 48.16 -6.37 -6.19
C GLN A 828 47.87 -6.96 -7.61
N TRP A 829 46.78 -7.69 -7.76
CA TRP A 829 46.37 -8.23 -9.06
C TRP A 829 45.95 -7.14 -10.06
N TYR A 830 45.53 -5.98 -9.57
CA TYR A 830 45.30 -4.77 -10.35
C TYR A 830 45.58 -3.55 -9.47
N ASP A 831 46.00 -2.45 -10.11
CA ASP A 831 46.37 -1.18 -9.49
C ASP A 831 45.46 0.00 -9.92
N GLN A 832 44.58 -0.23 -10.92
CA GLN A 832 43.67 0.82 -11.41
C GLN A 832 42.38 0.88 -10.55
N LEU A 833 42.08 2.06 -10.03
CA LEU A 833 40.93 2.30 -9.16
C LEU A 833 39.62 2.00 -9.90
N TRP A 834 39.52 2.41 -11.18
CA TRP A 834 38.31 2.22 -11.96
C TRP A 834 37.97 0.74 -12.22
N VAL A 835 38.92 -0.17 -12.27
CA VAL A 835 38.68 -1.61 -12.45
C VAL A 835 37.97 -2.18 -11.22
N GLY A 836 38.45 -1.84 -10.01
CA GLY A 836 37.84 -2.23 -8.78
C GLY A 836 36.40 -1.71 -8.66
N VAL A 837 36.19 -0.42 -9.00
CA VAL A 837 34.88 0.22 -9.04
C VAL A 837 33.96 -0.47 -10.03
N LEU A 838 34.40 -0.70 -11.27
CA LEU A 838 33.58 -1.31 -12.32
C LEU A 838 33.08 -2.71 -11.91
N ILE A 839 33.95 -3.57 -11.36
CA ILE A 839 33.57 -4.91 -10.92
C ILE A 839 32.60 -4.81 -9.74
N HIS A 840 32.87 -3.90 -8.82
CA HIS A 840 31.99 -3.65 -7.67
C HIS A 840 30.59 -3.19 -8.11
N GLU A 841 30.49 -2.17 -8.97
CA GLU A 841 29.21 -1.64 -9.47
C GLU A 841 28.46 -2.66 -10.34
N LEU A 842 29.18 -3.47 -11.13
CA LEU A 842 28.59 -4.58 -11.87
C LEU A 842 27.95 -5.62 -10.92
N SER A 843 28.56 -5.86 -9.76
CA SER A 843 27.99 -6.76 -8.75
C SER A 843 26.65 -6.24 -8.18
N VAL A 844 26.54 -4.93 -7.99
CA VAL A 844 25.29 -4.27 -7.58
C VAL A 844 24.19 -4.50 -8.63
N VAL A 845 24.50 -4.26 -9.90
CA VAL A 845 23.56 -4.50 -11.01
C VAL A 845 23.11 -5.96 -11.06
N ILE A 846 24.02 -6.93 -10.87
CA ILE A 846 23.69 -8.37 -10.86
C ILE A 846 22.71 -8.68 -9.71
N VAL A 847 22.96 -8.15 -8.51
CA VAL A 847 22.09 -8.32 -7.33
C VAL A 847 20.69 -7.76 -7.59
N ILE A 848 20.59 -6.55 -8.17
CA ILE A 848 19.32 -5.93 -8.55
C ILE A 848 18.56 -6.82 -9.54
N LEU A 849 19.22 -7.25 -10.61
CA LEU A 849 18.60 -8.09 -11.66
C LEU A 849 18.16 -9.46 -11.11
N ASN A 850 18.96 -10.07 -10.22
CA ASN A 850 18.60 -11.33 -9.59
C ASN A 850 17.38 -11.17 -8.67
N GLY A 851 17.28 -10.08 -7.91
CA GLY A 851 16.11 -9.78 -7.09
C GLY A 851 14.87 -9.46 -7.90
N ALA A 852 15.01 -8.59 -8.88
CA ALA A 852 13.90 -8.12 -9.73
C ALA A 852 13.25 -9.25 -10.58
N ARG A 853 13.93 -10.36 -10.83
CA ARG A 853 13.35 -11.52 -11.55
C ARG A 853 12.10 -12.10 -10.87
N LEU A 854 11.92 -11.87 -9.57
CA LEU A 854 10.76 -12.34 -8.81
C LEU A 854 9.47 -11.60 -9.20
N ALA A 855 9.55 -10.35 -9.66
CA ALA A 855 8.38 -9.56 -10.05
C ALA A 855 7.73 -10.03 -11.36
N GLN A 856 8.51 -10.61 -12.30
CA GLN A 856 8.05 -10.96 -13.65
C GLN A 856 8.39 -12.39 -14.09
N ASN A 857 8.21 -13.37 -13.24
CA ASN A 857 8.38 -14.79 -13.59
C ASN A 857 9.66 -15.11 -14.43
N GLY A 858 10.79 -14.47 -14.10
CA GLY A 858 12.10 -14.79 -14.68
C GLY A 858 12.53 -13.98 -15.91
N GLN A 859 11.84 -12.93 -16.32
CA GLN A 859 12.21 -12.09 -17.47
C GLN A 859 13.22 -10.96 -17.15
N SER A 860 14.29 -11.26 -16.43
CA SER A 860 15.30 -10.27 -16.00
C SER A 860 15.91 -9.45 -17.14
N PHE A 861 16.13 -10.06 -18.31
CA PHE A 861 16.70 -9.36 -19.48
C PHE A 861 15.73 -8.33 -20.07
N LYS A 862 14.43 -8.61 -20.04
CA LYS A 862 13.39 -7.65 -20.48
C LYS A 862 13.34 -6.46 -19.55
N LEU A 863 13.45 -6.69 -18.23
CA LEU A 863 13.54 -5.64 -17.21
C LEU A 863 14.77 -4.75 -17.43
N MET A 864 15.94 -5.35 -17.64
CA MET A 864 17.16 -4.58 -17.93
C MET A 864 17.01 -3.70 -19.17
N LYS A 865 16.44 -4.23 -20.25
CA LYS A 865 16.18 -3.46 -21.48
C LYS A 865 15.19 -2.32 -21.24
N GLN A 866 14.17 -2.55 -20.42
CA GLN A 866 13.19 -1.53 -20.04
C GLN A 866 13.83 -0.44 -19.16
N SER A 867 14.65 -0.80 -18.16
CA SER A 867 15.36 0.18 -17.31
C SER A 867 16.37 1.01 -18.09
N LEU A 868 17.15 0.40 -19.01
CA LEU A 868 18.04 1.14 -19.91
C LEU A 868 17.26 2.06 -20.86
N GLY A 869 16.10 1.60 -21.36
CA GLY A 869 15.21 2.42 -22.20
C GLY A 869 14.63 3.61 -21.42
N ALA A 870 14.17 3.39 -20.20
CA ALA A 870 13.66 4.42 -19.31
C ALA A 870 14.75 5.46 -19.01
N MET A 871 15.95 5.03 -18.68
CA MET A 871 17.08 5.94 -18.43
C MET A 871 17.40 6.86 -19.61
N VAL A 872 17.28 6.39 -20.84
CA VAL A 872 17.46 7.25 -22.04
C VAL A 872 16.33 8.30 -22.11
N ILE A 873 15.11 7.93 -21.76
CA ILE A 873 13.95 8.84 -21.74
C ILE A 873 14.15 9.86 -20.61
N ASP A 874 14.50 9.42 -19.41
CA ASP A 874 14.73 10.26 -18.23
C ASP A 874 15.88 11.25 -18.49
N THR A 875 16.95 10.81 -19.16
CA THR A 875 18.06 11.69 -19.57
C THR A 875 17.58 12.78 -20.52
N LYS A 876 16.75 12.44 -21.52
CA LYS A 876 16.19 13.44 -22.45
C LYS A 876 15.26 14.42 -21.72
N GLU A 877 14.44 13.93 -20.82
CA GLU A 877 13.53 14.75 -20.03
C GLU A 877 14.31 15.67 -19.08
N ALA A 878 15.32 15.15 -18.38
CA ALA A 878 16.21 15.93 -17.54
C ALA A 878 16.90 17.08 -18.31
N PHE A 879 17.44 16.79 -19.49
CA PHE A 879 18.05 17.81 -20.35
C PHE A 879 17.03 18.82 -20.87
N SER A 880 15.81 18.38 -21.22
CA SER A 880 14.75 19.30 -21.68
C SER A 880 14.34 20.27 -20.56
N THR A 881 14.16 19.75 -19.34
CA THR A 881 13.83 20.54 -18.16
C THR A 881 14.97 21.49 -17.77
N PHE A 882 16.21 21.02 -17.81
CA PHE A 882 17.39 21.85 -17.61
C PHE A 882 17.47 22.99 -18.61
N ARG A 883 17.27 22.68 -19.92
CA ARG A 883 17.25 23.69 -20.99
C ARG A 883 16.13 24.71 -20.79
N ALA A 884 14.92 24.27 -20.46
CA ALA A 884 13.78 25.14 -20.22
C ALA A 884 14.04 26.09 -19.05
N ARG A 885 14.71 25.62 -17.98
CA ARG A 885 14.97 26.41 -16.79
C ARG A 885 16.11 27.41 -16.95
N TYR A 886 17.25 26.98 -17.54
CA TYR A 886 18.46 27.80 -17.56
C TYR A 886 18.69 28.51 -18.90
N PHE A 887 18.03 28.08 -19.95
CA PHE A 887 18.12 28.65 -21.30
C PHE A 887 16.72 28.78 -21.91
N PRO A 888 15.81 29.56 -21.29
CA PRO A 888 14.47 29.73 -21.83
C PRO A 888 14.57 30.35 -23.22
N VAL A 889 13.94 29.71 -24.22
CA VAL A 889 13.76 30.30 -25.54
C VAL A 889 12.84 31.48 -25.34
N ARG A 890 13.36 32.71 -25.47
CA ARG A 890 12.54 33.91 -25.51
C ARG A 890 11.63 33.81 -26.75
N ALA A 891 10.33 33.62 -26.49
CA ALA A 891 9.28 33.69 -27.49
C ALA A 891 9.09 35.12 -27.99
#